data_811a1c646f4124976327508170156b41
#
_entry.id   811a1c646f4124976327508170156b41
#
_cell.length_a   1.000
_cell.length_b   1.000
_cell.length_c   1.000
_cell.angle_alpha   90.00
_cell.angle_beta   90.00
_cell.angle_gamma   90.00
#
_symmetry.space_group_name_H-M   'P 1'
#
loop_
_entity.id
_entity.type
_entity.pdbx_description
1 polymer ?
#
loop_
_entity_poly.entity_id
_entity_poly.type
_entity_poly.pdbx_seq_one_letter_code
_entity_poly.pdbx_strand_id
1 'polypeptide(L)'
;MSNNVASHASAAGVGHHHDFNPDHAREGLACCSHHEIEIERYIMLCLVGCVLLLSTWIVQILGLTDDHVAVIPAAIGAVVMGIPLFTAAIKELRTGLLSSSTLAALAILAALATGQFVAGGWLAFILVIFGQLVRRSASGAQRAIQELVQLTPDTARLVENGQEREIRLAEVKVGSLVRVRAGENLPVDGKVVTGRSTVNQASLTGEAVPVEVAVGDLVYAGTTNLTGGLDISVTQVGEDTTIGKVTQLIRQAEQSRTPRQMLIEQVSRFFVPVVLSVTAVVWFLMSQSENPATREQAATTAVTVLVVACPSALLLASPSAMLAAFAAAARLGILIKQPAYLEGAANVNAVVFDKTGTITTGKFQVTKLAPATGVDGAELLAAAANAEQNSNHPLAQSILATATAAKITPDATQDYEEIHGRGVRARTTMGELCVGRASWLLELSPGIKSEIDKVEDQIEGRSSVHVMRNGRYLGAVGLEDTVRPNTRAVIARLREQGVKQVAIFTGDRMAVARRVGVAVGVDSIEAECHPEEKHELIKGMVRSGYRTLMVGDGINDGPSLAAADVGVAMGLSGSDIAANSAGVALMNDDLSRVPFLIELARRSRAIIAQNIGASIVIALAGLAVAATGTLAQTGALAVPIAALYHFVGDVFVVGNSFRLFRFGESFVTAEADQQAAQKRRAASMRGLAAQTA
;
A
#
# COMPACT_ATOMS: atom_id res chain seq x y z
N MET A 1 49.14 -42.81 -18.80
CA MET A 1 48.44 -42.83 -17.51
C MET A 1 47.62 -41.56 -17.47
N SER A 2 46.48 -41.52 -18.05
CA SER A 2 45.11 -41.81 -17.61
C SER A 2 44.78 -41.09 -16.31
N ASN A 3 43.94 -40.04 -16.39
CA ASN A 3 42.60 -40.12 -15.85
C ASN A 3 41.77 -38.85 -16.15
N ASN A 4 40.65 -39.11 -16.73
CA ASN A 4 39.42 -38.35 -16.86
C ASN A 4 39.04 -37.55 -15.61
N VAL A 5 38.57 -36.32 -15.83
CA VAL A 5 37.50 -35.73 -15.02
C VAL A 5 36.44 -35.23 -15.98
N ALA A 6 35.29 -35.86 -15.87
CA ALA A 6 34.08 -35.58 -16.64
C ALA A 6 33.37 -34.32 -16.19
N SER A 7 32.92 -33.56 -17.15
CA SER A 7 31.94 -32.50 -17.08
C SER A 7 30.54 -33.04 -16.65
N HIS A 8 29.93 -32.47 -15.65
CA HIS A 8 28.48 -32.54 -15.46
C HIS A 8 27.87 -31.11 -15.53
N ALA A 9 27.42 -30.80 -16.72
CA ALA A 9 26.36 -29.83 -16.90
C ALA A 9 25.02 -30.54 -16.66
N SER A 10 24.26 -30.10 -15.67
CA SER A 10 22.88 -30.51 -15.46
C SER A 10 21.99 -29.30 -15.52
N ALA A 11 21.33 -29.15 -16.65
CA ALA A 11 20.15 -28.33 -16.80
C ALA A 11 18.99 -29.02 -16.08
N ALA A 12 18.34 -28.33 -15.16
CA ALA A 12 17.03 -28.73 -14.64
C ALA A 12 16.15 -27.50 -14.58
N GLY A 13 15.45 -27.24 -15.67
CA GLY A 13 14.23 -26.47 -15.66
C GLY A 13 13.14 -27.34 -15.06
N VAL A 14 12.68 -26.99 -13.87
CA VAL A 14 11.45 -27.54 -13.29
C VAL A 14 10.43 -26.44 -13.32
N GLY A 15 9.58 -26.47 -14.35
CA GLY A 15 8.32 -25.77 -14.37
C GLY A 15 7.39 -26.43 -13.35
N HIS A 16 7.12 -25.75 -12.25
CA HIS A 16 6.02 -26.14 -11.37
C HIS A 16 4.70 -25.67 -12.02
N HIS A 17 4.03 -26.63 -12.70
CA HIS A 17 2.60 -26.57 -12.88
C HIS A 17 1.97 -26.72 -11.49
N HIS A 18 1.42 -25.64 -10.94
CA HIS A 18 0.50 -25.73 -9.82
C HIS A 18 -0.83 -26.25 -10.38
N ASP A 19 -1.08 -27.53 -10.15
CA ASP A 19 -2.42 -28.11 -10.30
C ASP A 19 -3.38 -27.35 -9.39
N PHE A 20 -4.39 -26.76 -10.00
CA PHE A 20 -5.46 -26.06 -9.34
C PHE A 20 -6.28 -27.05 -8.52
N ASN A 21 -6.03 -27.14 -7.23
CA ASN A 21 -6.83 -27.94 -6.32
C ASN A 21 -8.04 -27.09 -5.87
N PRO A 22 -9.28 -27.45 -6.26
CA PRO A 22 -10.49 -26.70 -5.91
C PRO A 22 -10.77 -26.65 -4.40
N ASP A 23 -10.09 -27.44 -3.60
CA ASP A 23 -10.24 -27.42 -2.14
C ASP A 23 -9.54 -26.21 -1.48
N HIS A 24 -8.53 -25.59 -2.11
CA HIS A 24 -7.92 -24.36 -1.62
C HIS A 24 -8.82 -23.10 -1.80
N ALA A 25 -9.74 -23.12 -2.76
CA ALA A 25 -10.74 -22.06 -2.91
C ALA A 25 -11.78 -22.07 -1.78
N ARG A 26 -12.02 -23.24 -1.18
CA ARG A 26 -12.89 -23.39 0.00
C ARG A 26 -12.20 -22.94 1.30
N GLU A 27 -10.89 -23.03 1.41
CA GLU A 27 -10.14 -22.54 2.58
C GLU A 27 -10.12 -21.00 2.66
N GLY A 28 -10.19 -20.27 1.54
CA GLY A 28 -10.29 -18.80 1.53
C GLY A 28 -11.62 -18.27 2.09
N LEU A 29 -12.74 -18.96 1.85
CA LEU A 29 -14.06 -18.65 2.41
C LEU A 29 -14.26 -19.22 3.83
N ALA A 30 -13.55 -20.33 4.14
CA ALA A 30 -13.57 -20.94 5.47
C ALA A 30 -12.76 -20.12 6.50
N CYS A 31 -11.88 -19.22 6.09
CA CYS A 31 -11.07 -18.42 7.02
C CYS A 31 -11.93 -17.44 7.84
N CYS A 32 -12.99 -16.86 7.26
CA CYS A 32 -13.92 -16.00 8.01
C CYS A 32 -14.78 -16.80 8.99
N SER A 33 -15.25 -17.99 8.59
CA SER A 33 -16.02 -18.86 9.46
C SER A 33 -15.17 -19.51 10.57
N HIS A 34 -13.90 -19.83 10.31
CA HIS A 34 -12.97 -20.33 11.33
C HIS A 34 -12.66 -19.29 12.40
N HIS A 35 -12.55 -18.02 12.04
CA HIS A 35 -12.24 -16.97 13.01
C HIS A 35 -13.45 -16.67 13.94
N GLU A 36 -14.67 -16.70 13.40
CA GLU A 36 -15.88 -16.59 14.22
C GLU A 36 -16.07 -17.82 15.13
N ILE A 37 -15.86 -19.02 14.63
CA ILE A 37 -15.95 -20.26 15.41
C ILE A 37 -14.88 -20.31 16.51
N GLU A 38 -13.66 -19.80 16.28
CA GLU A 38 -12.63 -19.72 17.32
C GLU A 38 -13.03 -18.73 18.44
N ILE A 39 -13.59 -17.58 18.10
CA ILE A 39 -14.04 -16.57 19.07
C ILE A 39 -15.18 -17.14 19.95
N GLU A 40 -16.15 -17.82 19.37
CA GLU A 40 -17.23 -18.48 20.11
C GLU A 40 -16.69 -19.53 21.08
N ARG A 41 -15.72 -20.35 20.68
CA ARG A 41 -15.08 -21.34 21.56
C ARG A 41 -14.38 -20.70 22.76
N TYR A 42 -13.66 -19.58 22.57
CA TYR A 42 -13.00 -18.88 23.68
C TYR A 42 -14.02 -18.22 24.63
N ILE A 43 -15.08 -17.64 24.12
CA ILE A 43 -16.18 -17.09 24.95
C ILE A 43 -16.84 -18.19 25.76
N MET A 44 -17.14 -19.34 25.15
CA MET A 44 -17.70 -20.49 25.85
C MET A 44 -16.79 -21.01 26.96
N LEU A 45 -15.47 -21.14 26.69
CA LEU A 45 -14.48 -21.55 27.70
C LEU A 45 -14.44 -20.55 28.87
N CYS A 46 -14.46 -19.25 28.57
CA CYS A 46 -14.49 -18.21 29.59
C CYS A 46 -15.80 -18.23 30.41
N LEU A 47 -16.96 -18.47 29.78
CA LEU A 47 -18.24 -18.58 30.48
C LEU A 47 -18.24 -19.78 31.42
N VAL A 48 -17.82 -20.95 30.95
CA VAL A 48 -17.70 -22.16 31.78
C VAL A 48 -16.76 -21.92 32.96
N GLY A 49 -15.59 -21.34 32.71
CA GLY A 49 -14.63 -21.04 33.76
C GLY A 49 -15.14 -20.01 34.76
N CYS A 50 -15.88 -18.98 34.30
CA CYS A 50 -16.51 -18.00 35.17
C CYS A 50 -17.56 -18.63 36.10
N VAL A 51 -18.39 -19.53 35.56
CA VAL A 51 -19.38 -20.31 36.38
C VAL A 51 -18.66 -21.13 37.45
N LEU A 52 -17.54 -21.78 37.12
CA LEU A 52 -16.75 -22.56 38.06
C LEU A 52 -16.10 -21.68 39.15
N LEU A 53 -15.60 -20.49 38.79
CA LEU A 53 -15.07 -19.53 39.77
C LEU A 53 -16.18 -19.00 40.71
N LEU A 54 -17.34 -18.66 40.16
CA LEU A 54 -18.48 -18.19 40.93
C LEU A 54 -19.01 -19.30 41.85
N SER A 55 -19.06 -20.54 41.38
CA SER A 55 -19.49 -21.68 42.23
C SER A 55 -18.53 -21.87 43.41
N THR A 56 -17.21 -21.73 43.21
CA THR A 56 -16.25 -21.74 44.31
C THR A 56 -16.57 -20.66 45.35
N TRP A 57 -16.83 -19.43 44.92
CA TRP A 57 -17.13 -18.31 45.81
C TRP A 57 -18.46 -18.55 46.59
N ILE A 58 -19.49 -19.07 45.92
CA ILE A 58 -20.77 -19.41 46.54
C ILE A 58 -20.59 -20.51 47.59
N VAL A 59 -19.86 -21.58 47.26
CA VAL A 59 -19.60 -22.71 48.16
C VAL A 59 -18.84 -22.27 49.42
N GLN A 60 -17.84 -21.37 49.25
CA GLN A 60 -17.08 -20.82 50.38
C GLN A 60 -17.96 -19.92 51.29
N ILE A 61 -18.80 -19.04 50.73
CA ILE A 61 -19.68 -18.16 51.52
C ILE A 61 -20.73 -18.99 52.30
N LEU A 62 -21.27 -20.00 51.66
CA LEU A 62 -22.30 -20.85 52.30
C LEU A 62 -21.75 -21.89 53.28
N GLY A 63 -20.42 -22.06 53.33
CA GLY A 63 -19.77 -23.04 54.20
C GLY A 63 -20.20 -24.49 53.95
N LEU A 64 -20.51 -24.84 52.68
CA LEU A 64 -21.11 -26.12 52.33
C LEU A 64 -20.15 -27.29 52.40
N THR A 65 -18.85 -27.03 52.33
CA THR A 65 -17.79 -28.04 52.31
C THR A 65 -16.52 -27.49 52.95
N ASP A 66 -15.57 -28.39 53.26
CA ASP A 66 -14.22 -28.01 53.69
C ASP A 66 -13.53 -27.10 52.65
N ASP A 67 -12.70 -26.16 53.11
CA ASP A 67 -12.01 -25.17 52.25
C ASP A 67 -11.23 -25.84 51.15
N HIS A 68 -10.65 -27.01 51.36
CA HIS A 68 -9.88 -27.75 50.33
C HIS A 68 -10.77 -28.30 49.23
N VAL A 69 -12.04 -28.64 49.48
CA VAL A 69 -13.00 -29.13 48.52
C VAL A 69 -13.64 -27.94 47.78
N ALA A 70 -13.90 -26.86 48.51
CA ALA A 70 -14.50 -25.64 47.95
C ALA A 70 -13.71 -25.02 46.81
N VAL A 71 -12.38 -25.20 46.76
CA VAL A 71 -11.52 -24.61 45.72
C VAL A 71 -11.31 -25.46 44.45
N ILE A 72 -11.81 -26.71 44.44
CA ILE A 72 -11.69 -27.61 43.30
C ILE A 72 -12.32 -27.04 42.03
N PRO A 73 -13.54 -26.46 42.03
CA PRO A 73 -14.08 -25.87 40.81
C PRO A 73 -13.22 -24.73 40.26
N ALA A 74 -12.59 -23.91 41.12
CA ALA A 74 -11.67 -22.86 40.67
C ALA A 74 -10.42 -23.46 40.03
N ALA A 75 -9.86 -24.56 40.55
CA ALA A 75 -8.72 -25.24 39.94
C ALA A 75 -9.06 -25.78 38.53
N ILE A 76 -10.22 -26.42 38.39
CA ILE A 76 -10.71 -26.90 37.09
C ILE A 76 -10.95 -25.71 36.15
N GLY A 77 -11.57 -24.63 36.63
CA GLY A 77 -11.79 -23.42 35.85
C GLY A 77 -10.49 -22.80 35.36
N ALA A 78 -9.45 -22.71 36.19
CA ALA A 78 -8.15 -22.22 35.82
C ALA A 78 -7.47 -23.05 34.69
N VAL A 79 -7.59 -24.38 34.78
CA VAL A 79 -7.06 -25.29 33.73
C VAL A 79 -7.85 -25.13 32.44
N VAL A 80 -9.20 -25.15 32.50
CA VAL A 80 -10.08 -25.04 31.33
C VAL A 80 -9.85 -23.69 30.60
N MET A 81 -9.85 -22.59 31.32
CA MET A 81 -9.59 -21.27 30.74
C MET A 81 -8.15 -21.10 30.28
N GLY A 82 -7.19 -21.82 30.91
CA GLY A 82 -5.77 -21.82 30.53
C GLY A 82 -5.46 -22.61 29.26
N ILE A 83 -6.35 -23.51 28.78
CA ILE A 83 -6.11 -24.33 27.58
C ILE A 83 -5.56 -23.54 26.39
N PRO A 84 -6.13 -22.38 26.00
CA PRO A 84 -5.61 -21.60 24.88
C PRO A 84 -4.17 -21.14 25.10
N LEU A 85 -3.84 -20.72 26.31
CA LEU A 85 -2.49 -20.25 26.66
C LEU A 85 -1.49 -21.42 26.73
N PHE A 86 -1.90 -22.58 27.27
CA PHE A 86 -1.07 -23.78 27.31
C PHE A 86 -0.78 -24.32 25.89
N THR A 87 -1.79 -24.36 25.02
CA THR A 87 -1.60 -24.80 23.63
C THR A 87 -0.69 -23.84 22.86
N ALA A 88 -0.84 -22.54 23.05
CA ALA A 88 0.06 -21.52 22.46
C ALA A 88 1.49 -21.68 23.01
N ALA A 89 1.67 -21.83 24.31
CA ALA A 89 2.97 -22.02 24.94
C ALA A 89 3.68 -23.29 24.44
N ILE A 90 2.96 -24.40 24.29
CA ILE A 90 3.51 -25.66 23.75
C ILE A 90 3.97 -25.46 22.29
N LYS A 91 3.19 -24.74 21.47
CA LYS A 91 3.54 -24.42 20.10
C LYS A 91 4.80 -23.55 20.05
N GLU A 92 4.90 -22.52 20.90
CA GLU A 92 6.07 -21.65 21.04
C GLU A 92 7.31 -22.45 21.45
N LEU A 93 7.20 -23.31 22.46
CA LEU A 93 8.31 -24.18 22.89
C LEU A 93 8.80 -25.11 21.78
N ARG A 94 7.88 -25.68 20.99
CA ARG A 94 8.25 -26.54 19.82
C ARG A 94 8.98 -25.78 18.73
N THR A 95 8.68 -24.50 18.55
CA THR A 95 9.34 -23.63 17.56
C THR A 95 10.59 -22.94 18.08
N GLY A 96 10.93 -23.14 19.35
CA GLY A 96 12.06 -22.48 20.03
C GLY A 96 11.87 -20.97 20.25
N LEU A 97 10.63 -20.50 20.12
CA LEU A 97 10.25 -19.10 20.34
C LEU A 97 9.55 -18.99 21.68
N LEU A 98 10.25 -18.51 22.69
CA LEU A 98 9.66 -18.19 24.00
C LEU A 98 9.03 -16.80 23.96
N SER A 99 7.72 -16.70 24.21
CA SER A 99 7.01 -15.43 24.18
C SER A 99 6.09 -15.22 25.40
N SER A 100 5.19 -14.24 25.29
CA SER A 100 4.23 -13.90 26.33
C SER A 100 3.32 -15.05 26.74
N SER A 101 2.91 -15.92 25.80
CA SER A 101 2.03 -17.06 26.12
C SER A 101 2.75 -18.06 27.02
N THR A 102 4.04 -18.27 26.85
CA THR A 102 4.86 -19.14 27.71
C THR A 102 4.91 -18.61 29.15
N LEU A 103 5.14 -17.31 29.33
CA LEU A 103 5.15 -16.69 30.68
C LEU A 103 3.78 -16.73 31.33
N ALA A 104 2.71 -16.45 30.58
CA ALA A 104 1.34 -16.54 31.06
C ALA A 104 0.97 -17.95 31.52
N ALA A 105 1.31 -18.96 30.72
CA ALA A 105 1.11 -20.36 31.07
C ALA A 105 1.89 -20.76 32.32
N LEU A 106 3.16 -20.34 32.46
CA LEU A 106 3.98 -20.59 33.65
C LEU A 106 3.40 -19.89 34.88
N ALA A 107 2.88 -18.66 34.75
CA ALA A 107 2.24 -17.95 35.85
C ALA A 107 0.96 -18.67 36.35
N ILE A 108 0.13 -19.20 35.44
CA ILE A 108 -1.04 -19.99 35.84
C ILE A 108 -0.61 -21.28 36.53
N LEU A 109 0.38 -21.99 35.99
CA LEU A 109 0.92 -23.21 36.58
C LEU A 109 1.53 -22.94 37.98
N ALA A 110 2.25 -21.84 38.13
CA ALA A 110 2.83 -21.43 39.43
C ALA A 110 1.71 -21.12 40.45
N ALA A 111 0.63 -20.42 40.04
CA ALA A 111 -0.51 -20.16 40.91
C ALA A 111 -1.20 -21.46 41.33
N LEU A 112 -1.39 -22.41 40.43
CA LEU A 112 -1.95 -23.73 40.74
C LEU A 112 -1.05 -24.55 41.68
N ALA A 113 0.26 -24.57 41.40
CA ALA A 113 1.26 -25.31 42.20
C ALA A 113 1.42 -24.74 43.62
N THR A 114 1.13 -23.44 43.83
CA THR A 114 1.18 -22.79 45.14
C THR A 114 -0.14 -22.80 45.86
N GLY A 115 -1.17 -23.52 45.37
CA GLY A 115 -2.48 -23.63 45.98
C GLY A 115 -3.39 -22.41 45.80
N GLN A 116 -3.00 -21.43 44.97
CA GLN A 116 -3.74 -20.21 44.71
C GLN A 116 -4.77 -20.42 43.56
N PHE A 117 -5.65 -21.39 43.70
CA PHE A 117 -6.53 -21.84 42.60
C PHE A 117 -7.50 -20.74 42.11
N VAL A 118 -8.08 -19.95 43.02
CA VAL A 118 -8.99 -18.84 42.67
C VAL A 118 -8.24 -17.74 41.94
N ALA A 119 -7.04 -17.38 42.45
CA ALA A 119 -6.21 -16.37 41.80
C ALA A 119 -5.72 -16.83 40.40
N GLY A 120 -5.32 -18.11 40.25
CA GLY A 120 -4.99 -18.73 38.98
C GLY A 120 -6.14 -18.73 37.97
N GLY A 121 -7.37 -18.99 38.46
CA GLY A 121 -8.59 -18.91 37.65
C GLY A 121 -8.89 -17.49 37.13
N TRP A 122 -8.85 -16.50 38.02
CA TRP A 122 -8.99 -15.09 37.61
C TRP A 122 -7.87 -14.64 36.65
N LEU A 123 -6.63 -15.07 36.90
CA LEU A 123 -5.52 -14.81 36.02
C LEU A 123 -5.78 -15.34 34.59
N ALA A 124 -6.17 -16.63 34.49
CA ALA A 124 -6.48 -17.23 33.19
C ALA A 124 -7.65 -16.50 32.50
N PHE A 125 -8.71 -16.16 33.23
CA PHE A 125 -9.87 -15.42 32.72
C PHE A 125 -9.46 -14.05 32.16
N ILE A 126 -8.74 -13.25 32.95
CA ILE A 126 -8.30 -11.90 32.55
C ILE A 126 -7.38 -11.99 31.33
N LEU A 127 -6.36 -12.87 31.33
CA LEU A 127 -5.43 -13.01 30.23
C LEU A 127 -6.11 -13.42 28.93
N VAL A 128 -7.08 -14.33 28.97
CA VAL A 128 -7.80 -14.78 27.77
C VAL A 128 -8.74 -13.69 27.27
N ILE A 129 -9.59 -13.11 28.11
CA ILE A 129 -10.59 -12.11 27.69
C ILE A 129 -9.91 -10.83 27.18
N PHE A 130 -9.00 -10.26 27.96
CA PHE A 130 -8.34 -9.03 27.56
C PHE A 130 -7.39 -9.25 26.37
N GLY A 131 -6.71 -10.41 26.33
CA GLY A 131 -5.90 -10.79 25.16
C GLY A 131 -6.74 -10.86 23.88
N GLN A 132 -7.98 -11.37 23.94
CA GLN A 132 -8.90 -11.35 22.79
C GLN A 132 -9.38 -9.93 22.46
N LEU A 133 -9.70 -9.11 23.47
CA LEU A 133 -10.12 -7.73 23.26
C LEU A 133 -9.04 -6.90 22.58
N VAL A 134 -7.78 -7.01 23.03
CA VAL A 134 -6.61 -6.34 22.42
C VAL A 134 -6.40 -6.80 20.98
N ARG A 135 -6.44 -8.11 20.72
CA ARG A 135 -6.34 -8.66 19.36
C ARG A 135 -7.46 -8.16 18.46
N ARG A 136 -8.71 -8.15 18.94
CA ARG A 136 -9.85 -7.62 18.19
C ARG A 136 -9.73 -6.13 17.90
N SER A 137 -9.18 -5.35 18.84
CA SER A 137 -8.93 -3.92 18.63
C SER A 137 -7.80 -3.72 17.60
N ALA A 138 -6.71 -4.47 17.69
CA ALA A 138 -5.61 -4.42 16.74
C ALA A 138 -6.07 -4.80 15.31
N SER A 139 -7.00 -5.75 15.16
CA SER A 139 -7.57 -6.15 13.86
C SER A 139 -8.56 -5.14 13.27
N GLY A 140 -8.89 -4.05 13.97
CA GLY A 140 -9.76 -3.00 13.44
C GLY A 140 -9.19 -2.32 12.17
N ALA A 141 -7.88 -2.13 12.11
CA ALA A 141 -7.21 -1.64 10.91
C ALA A 141 -7.26 -2.65 9.74
N GLN A 142 -7.19 -3.94 10.07
CA GLN A 142 -7.30 -5.03 9.09
C GLN A 142 -8.71 -5.14 8.51
N ARG A 143 -9.74 -4.86 9.32
CA ARG A 143 -11.13 -4.78 8.83
C ARG A 143 -11.33 -3.66 7.83
N ALA A 144 -10.76 -2.48 8.04
CA ALA A 144 -10.83 -1.38 7.08
C ALA A 144 -10.22 -1.74 5.71
N ILE A 145 -9.21 -2.61 5.71
CA ILE A 145 -8.63 -3.18 4.48
C ILE A 145 -9.56 -4.23 3.87
N GLN A 146 -10.15 -5.10 4.70
CA GLN A 146 -11.11 -6.11 4.26
C GLN A 146 -12.39 -5.50 3.69
N GLU A 147 -12.85 -4.37 4.21
CA GLU A 147 -13.99 -3.62 3.66
C GLU A 147 -13.76 -3.19 2.21
N LEU A 148 -12.53 -2.86 1.81
CA LEU A 148 -12.18 -2.57 0.41
C LEU A 148 -12.36 -3.81 -0.49
N VAL A 149 -12.08 -5.00 0.03
CA VAL A 149 -12.21 -6.27 -0.70
C VAL A 149 -13.66 -6.70 -0.82
N GLN A 150 -14.48 -6.45 0.20
CA GLN A 150 -15.91 -6.81 0.22
C GLN A 150 -16.78 -5.98 -0.73
N LEU A 151 -16.23 -4.94 -1.36
CA LEU A 151 -16.94 -4.15 -2.37
C LEU A 151 -17.14 -4.89 -3.71
N THR A 152 -16.44 -5.98 -3.94
CA THR A 152 -16.62 -6.80 -5.13
C THR A 152 -17.79 -7.76 -4.93
N PRO A 153 -18.83 -7.75 -5.77
CA PRO A 153 -19.97 -8.66 -5.67
C PRO A 153 -19.56 -10.13 -5.89
N ASP A 154 -20.26 -11.06 -5.25
CA ASP A 154 -20.05 -12.50 -5.44
C ASP A 154 -20.63 -13.03 -6.75
N THR A 155 -21.50 -12.25 -7.42
CA THR A 155 -22.18 -12.58 -8.67
C THR A 155 -21.96 -11.49 -9.72
N ALA A 156 -22.06 -11.87 -10.98
CA ALA A 156 -22.03 -10.98 -12.14
C ALA A 156 -23.17 -11.29 -13.09
N ARG A 157 -23.67 -10.25 -13.77
CA ARG A 157 -24.75 -10.38 -14.76
C ARG A 157 -24.15 -10.48 -16.15
N LEU A 158 -24.02 -11.72 -16.64
CA LEU A 158 -23.51 -12.02 -17.97
C LEU A 158 -24.56 -11.71 -19.03
N VAL A 159 -24.15 -11.14 -20.15
CA VAL A 159 -25.00 -10.88 -21.30
C VAL A 159 -24.57 -11.80 -22.44
N GLU A 160 -25.42 -12.78 -22.77
CA GLU A 160 -25.23 -13.72 -23.91
C GLU A 160 -26.45 -13.70 -24.80
N ASN A 161 -26.25 -13.49 -26.10
CA ASN A 161 -27.32 -13.45 -27.10
C ASN A 161 -28.49 -12.50 -26.77
N GLY A 162 -28.17 -11.38 -26.07
CA GLY A 162 -29.16 -10.37 -25.64
C GLY A 162 -29.96 -10.75 -24.39
N GLN A 163 -29.68 -11.89 -23.76
CA GLN A 163 -30.30 -12.32 -22.51
C GLN A 163 -29.34 -12.10 -21.34
N GLU A 164 -29.86 -11.63 -20.21
CA GLU A 164 -29.11 -11.46 -18.97
C GLU A 164 -29.21 -12.74 -18.14
N ARG A 165 -28.08 -13.23 -17.67
CA ARG A 165 -28.00 -14.36 -16.75
C ARG A 165 -27.10 -14.01 -15.58
N GLU A 166 -27.57 -14.17 -14.35
CA GLU A 166 -26.75 -14.03 -13.15
C GLU A 166 -25.93 -15.31 -12.94
N ILE A 167 -24.62 -15.15 -12.84
CA ILE A 167 -23.66 -16.24 -12.59
C ILE A 167 -22.74 -15.88 -11.42
N ARG A 168 -22.07 -16.86 -10.83
CA ARG A 168 -21.04 -16.61 -9.82
C ARG A 168 -19.85 -15.94 -10.45
N LEU A 169 -19.23 -15.02 -9.72
CA LEU A 169 -18.06 -14.30 -10.22
C LEU A 169 -16.92 -15.24 -10.66
N ALA A 170 -16.73 -16.36 -9.97
CA ALA A 170 -15.74 -17.39 -10.33
C ALA A 170 -15.97 -18.07 -11.70
N GLU A 171 -17.18 -17.96 -12.29
CA GLU A 171 -17.53 -18.55 -13.58
C GLU A 171 -17.34 -17.55 -14.74
N VAL A 172 -17.09 -16.27 -14.43
CA VAL A 172 -16.85 -15.21 -15.43
C VAL A 172 -15.50 -15.41 -16.10
N LYS A 173 -15.44 -15.29 -17.42
CA LYS A 173 -14.20 -15.43 -18.20
C LYS A 173 -13.80 -14.10 -18.84
N VAL A 174 -12.51 -13.94 -19.07
CA VAL A 174 -11.97 -12.83 -19.87
C VAL A 174 -12.62 -12.85 -21.27
N GLY A 175 -13.03 -11.67 -21.74
CA GLY A 175 -13.77 -11.50 -23.01
C GLY A 175 -15.29 -11.63 -22.88
N SER A 176 -15.83 -12.06 -21.74
CA SER A 176 -17.27 -12.07 -21.47
C SER A 176 -17.83 -10.64 -21.44
N LEU A 177 -19.12 -10.49 -21.74
CA LEU A 177 -19.84 -9.21 -21.63
C LEU A 177 -20.66 -9.21 -20.33
N VAL A 178 -20.34 -8.28 -19.42
CA VAL A 178 -21.01 -8.14 -18.12
C VAL A 178 -21.78 -6.83 -18.08
N ARG A 179 -23.04 -6.88 -17.64
CA ARG A 179 -23.90 -5.69 -17.44
C ARG A 179 -23.90 -5.27 -15.98
N VAL A 180 -23.66 -3.96 -15.73
CA VAL A 180 -23.72 -3.34 -14.43
C VAL A 180 -24.71 -2.18 -14.46
N ARG A 181 -25.72 -2.24 -13.60
CA ARG A 181 -26.77 -1.22 -13.50
C ARG A 181 -26.35 -0.09 -12.57
N ALA A 182 -27.06 1.04 -12.65
CA ALA A 182 -26.88 2.15 -11.71
C ALA A 182 -27.10 1.69 -10.26
N GLY A 183 -26.19 2.10 -9.37
CA GLY A 183 -26.18 1.73 -7.94
C GLY A 183 -25.47 0.40 -7.63
N GLU A 184 -25.05 -0.36 -8.64
CA GLU A 184 -24.35 -1.64 -8.46
C GLU A 184 -22.83 -1.46 -8.43
N ASN A 185 -22.14 -2.32 -7.69
CA ASN A 185 -20.68 -2.40 -7.73
C ASN A 185 -20.23 -3.23 -8.95
N LEU A 186 -19.11 -2.84 -9.52
CA LEU A 186 -18.50 -3.53 -10.64
C LEU A 186 -17.85 -4.84 -10.18
N PRO A 187 -18.19 -5.99 -10.76
CA PRO A 187 -17.65 -7.29 -10.34
C PRO A 187 -16.27 -7.61 -10.96
N VAL A 188 -15.89 -6.97 -12.06
CA VAL A 188 -14.72 -7.29 -12.89
C VAL A 188 -14.00 -6.03 -13.35
N ASP A 189 -12.72 -6.17 -13.73
CA ASP A 189 -12.05 -5.14 -14.50
C ASP A 189 -12.38 -5.34 -15.98
N GLY A 190 -12.60 -4.24 -16.69
CA GLY A 190 -12.96 -4.33 -18.10
C GLY A 190 -13.01 -2.99 -18.82
N LYS A 191 -13.39 -3.08 -20.10
CA LYS A 191 -13.55 -1.92 -20.98
C LYS A 191 -15.03 -1.72 -21.29
N VAL A 192 -15.52 -0.49 -21.18
CA VAL A 192 -16.90 -0.16 -21.50
C VAL A 192 -17.13 -0.35 -23.00
N VAL A 193 -18.10 -1.20 -23.36
CA VAL A 193 -18.52 -1.47 -24.75
C VAL A 193 -19.76 -0.66 -25.12
N THR A 194 -20.70 -0.54 -24.16
CA THR A 194 -21.94 0.24 -24.35
C THR A 194 -22.28 0.98 -23.06
N GLY A 195 -22.85 2.16 -23.22
CA GLY A 195 -23.33 2.98 -22.11
C GLY A 195 -22.42 4.16 -21.79
N ARG A 196 -22.94 5.02 -20.94
CA ARG A 196 -22.24 6.15 -20.33
C ARG A 196 -22.72 6.30 -18.90
N SER A 197 -21.80 6.47 -17.97
CA SER A 197 -22.13 6.61 -16.56
C SER A 197 -21.09 7.42 -15.80
N THR A 198 -21.38 7.64 -14.52
CA THR A 198 -20.44 8.18 -13.55
C THR A 198 -20.10 7.08 -12.57
N VAL A 199 -18.82 6.78 -12.38
CA VAL A 199 -18.34 5.69 -11.52
C VAL A 199 -17.61 6.30 -10.32
N ASN A 200 -17.99 5.89 -9.12
CA ASN A 200 -17.27 6.22 -7.89
C ASN A 200 -16.11 5.24 -7.71
N GLN A 201 -14.89 5.74 -7.83
CA GLN A 201 -13.66 4.97 -7.69
C GLN A 201 -12.93 5.23 -6.36
N ALA A 202 -13.59 5.90 -5.40
CA ALA A 202 -12.99 6.28 -4.12
C ALA A 202 -12.45 5.08 -3.32
N SER A 203 -13.08 3.92 -3.45
CA SER A 203 -12.63 2.67 -2.83
C SER A 203 -11.26 2.20 -3.32
N LEU A 204 -10.91 2.52 -4.56
CA LEU A 204 -9.68 2.08 -5.20
C LEU A 204 -8.62 3.19 -5.23
N THR A 205 -9.00 4.39 -5.67
CA THR A 205 -8.08 5.52 -5.88
C THR A 205 -7.97 6.45 -4.68
N GLY A 206 -8.92 6.39 -3.75
CA GLY A 206 -9.06 7.35 -2.66
C GLY A 206 -9.60 8.72 -3.08
N GLU A 207 -10.00 8.89 -4.35
CA GLU A 207 -10.55 10.15 -4.85
C GLU A 207 -12.06 10.22 -4.63
N ALA A 208 -12.51 11.25 -3.90
CA ALA A 208 -13.92 11.42 -3.57
C ALA A 208 -14.79 11.88 -4.76
N VAL A 209 -14.17 12.31 -5.87
CA VAL A 209 -14.89 12.81 -7.05
C VAL A 209 -15.16 11.67 -8.02
N PRO A 210 -16.42 11.33 -8.31
CA PRO A 210 -16.76 10.32 -9.30
C PRO A 210 -16.26 10.69 -10.71
N VAL A 211 -15.85 9.67 -11.46
CA VAL A 211 -15.29 9.79 -12.81
C VAL A 211 -16.37 9.49 -13.84
N GLU A 212 -16.50 10.35 -14.86
CA GLU A 212 -17.36 10.05 -16.01
C GLU A 212 -16.69 9.01 -16.90
N VAL A 213 -17.42 7.96 -17.26
CA VAL A 213 -16.96 6.89 -18.14
C VAL A 213 -17.88 6.73 -19.33
N ALA A 214 -17.28 6.47 -20.50
CA ALA A 214 -17.92 6.29 -21.78
C ALA A 214 -17.36 5.06 -22.52
N VAL A 215 -17.88 4.76 -23.69
CA VAL A 215 -17.41 3.64 -24.52
C VAL A 215 -15.92 3.77 -24.80
N GLY A 216 -15.18 2.72 -24.49
CA GLY A 216 -13.73 2.67 -24.65
C GLY A 216 -12.93 2.88 -23.37
N ASP A 217 -13.54 3.42 -22.31
CA ASP A 217 -12.86 3.67 -21.03
C ASP A 217 -12.70 2.39 -20.19
N LEU A 218 -11.65 2.34 -19.39
CA LEU A 218 -11.40 1.26 -18.44
C LEU A 218 -12.18 1.50 -17.15
N VAL A 219 -12.72 0.41 -16.60
CA VAL A 219 -13.45 0.39 -15.33
C VAL A 219 -12.96 -0.80 -14.49
N TYR A 220 -13.04 -0.65 -13.16
CA TYR A 220 -12.37 -1.53 -12.22
C TYR A 220 -13.35 -2.18 -11.24
N ALA A 221 -13.09 -3.44 -10.89
CA ALA A 221 -13.83 -4.19 -9.87
C ALA A 221 -13.80 -3.46 -8.51
N GLY A 222 -14.88 -3.58 -7.73
CA GLY A 222 -15.00 -2.95 -6.42
C GLY A 222 -15.30 -1.44 -6.46
N THR A 223 -15.48 -0.85 -7.65
CA THR A 223 -15.98 0.53 -7.82
C THR A 223 -17.48 0.54 -7.99
N THR A 224 -18.16 1.67 -7.71
CA THR A 224 -19.64 1.76 -7.75
C THR A 224 -20.10 2.54 -8.97
N ASN A 225 -20.96 1.93 -9.78
CA ASN A 225 -21.63 2.59 -10.88
C ASN A 225 -22.80 3.45 -10.38
N LEU A 226 -22.81 4.78 -10.62
CA LEU A 226 -23.76 5.69 -9.97
C LEU A 226 -25.00 6.01 -10.82
N THR A 227 -24.87 6.19 -12.13
CA THR A 227 -25.94 6.83 -12.91
C THR A 227 -26.51 5.99 -14.05
N GLY A 228 -25.71 5.51 -14.97
CA GLY A 228 -26.13 4.81 -16.18
C GLY A 228 -25.90 3.30 -16.13
N GLY A 229 -26.52 2.56 -17.07
CA GLY A 229 -26.16 1.15 -17.28
C GLY A 229 -24.90 1.05 -18.12
N LEU A 230 -24.00 0.13 -17.77
CA LEU A 230 -22.76 -0.14 -18.49
C LEU A 230 -22.71 -1.61 -18.92
N ASP A 231 -22.36 -1.85 -20.18
CA ASP A 231 -21.94 -3.17 -20.65
C ASP A 231 -20.42 -3.17 -20.77
N ILE A 232 -19.78 -4.10 -20.09
CA ILE A 232 -18.32 -4.14 -19.86
C ILE A 232 -17.78 -5.42 -20.48
N SER A 233 -16.83 -5.31 -21.40
CA SER A 233 -16.02 -6.44 -21.86
C SER A 233 -14.95 -6.73 -20.80
N VAL A 234 -14.99 -7.92 -20.25
CA VAL A 234 -14.11 -8.35 -19.15
C VAL A 234 -12.67 -8.47 -19.61
N THR A 235 -11.76 -7.78 -18.95
CA THR A 235 -10.31 -7.87 -19.19
C THR A 235 -9.61 -8.69 -18.12
N GLN A 236 -10.05 -8.60 -16.86
CA GLN A 236 -9.46 -9.34 -15.73
C GLN A 236 -10.55 -9.78 -14.74
N VAL A 237 -10.34 -10.93 -14.09
CA VAL A 237 -11.29 -11.54 -13.14
C VAL A 237 -10.59 -12.00 -11.84
N GLY A 238 -11.32 -12.02 -10.74
CA GLY A 238 -10.86 -12.60 -9.47
C GLY A 238 -9.58 -11.95 -8.93
N GLU A 239 -8.56 -12.74 -8.66
CA GLU A 239 -7.27 -12.27 -8.09
C GLU A 239 -6.46 -11.42 -9.07
N ASP A 240 -6.70 -11.55 -10.38
CA ASP A 240 -6.02 -10.77 -11.41
C ASP A 240 -6.59 -9.34 -11.55
N THR A 241 -7.79 -9.08 -11.02
CA THR A 241 -8.34 -7.72 -11.00
C THR A 241 -7.47 -6.77 -10.19
N THR A 242 -7.60 -5.49 -10.46
CA THR A 242 -6.86 -4.44 -9.74
C THR A 242 -7.07 -4.55 -8.22
N ILE A 243 -8.31 -4.75 -7.77
CA ILE A 243 -8.61 -4.93 -6.33
C ILE A 243 -8.10 -6.27 -5.78
N GLY A 244 -8.08 -7.32 -6.60
CA GLY A 244 -7.51 -8.63 -6.26
C GLY A 244 -6.00 -8.52 -6.01
N LYS A 245 -5.25 -7.87 -6.90
CA LYS A 245 -3.82 -7.58 -6.75
C LYS A 245 -3.53 -6.73 -5.51
N VAL A 246 -4.33 -5.71 -5.25
CA VAL A 246 -4.27 -4.90 -4.02
C VAL A 246 -4.36 -5.79 -2.79
N THR A 247 -5.34 -6.67 -2.76
CA THR A 247 -5.56 -7.61 -1.66
C THR A 247 -4.37 -8.53 -1.44
N GLN A 248 -3.81 -9.06 -2.52
CA GLN A 248 -2.64 -9.93 -2.46
C GLN A 248 -1.41 -9.18 -1.92
N LEU A 249 -1.16 -7.95 -2.38
CA LEU A 249 -0.05 -7.12 -1.89
C LEU A 249 -0.19 -6.82 -0.39
N ILE A 250 -1.39 -6.53 0.08
CA ILE A 250 -1.66 -6.29 1.50
C ILE A 250 -1.39 -7.55 2.33
N ARG A 251 -1.84 -8.73 1.88
CA ARG A 251 -1.56 -10.01 2.54
C ARG A 251 -0.06 -10.31 2.60
N GLN A 252 0.69 -10.04 1.53
CA GLN A 252 2.14 -10.18 1.52
C GLN A 252 2.82 -9.22 2.51
N ALA A 253 2.33 -7.98 2.59
CA ALA A 253 2.84 -7.01 3.54
C ALA A 253 2.62 -7.43 5.00
N GLU A 254 1.47 -8.01 5.31
CA GLU A 254 1.16 -8.52 6.65
C GLU A 254 2.07 -9.68 7.08
N GLN A 255 2.48 -10.53 6.13
CA GLN A 255 3.34 -11.69 6.40
C GLN A 255 4.82 -11.34 6.49
N SER A 256 5.24 -10.20 5.94
CA SER A 256 6.63 -9.78 5.92
C SER A 256 7.03 -9.08 7.23
N ARG A 257 8.28 -9.28 7.67
CA ARG A 257 8.81 -8.73 8.92
C ARG A 257 9.88 -7.68 8.63
N THR A 258 9.87 -6.61 9.40
CA THR A 258 10.94 -5.61 9.31
C THR A 258 12.19 -6.03 10.08
N PRO A 259 13.37 -5.48 9.74
CA PRO A 259 14.59 -5.70 10.52
C PRO A 259 14.42 -5.31 12.00
N ARG A 260 13.69 -4.25 12.30
CA ARG A 260 13.37 -3.83 13.67
C ARG A 260 12.49 -4.83 14.40
N GLN A 261 11.49 -5.36 13.73
CA GLN A 261 10.62 -6.37 14.30
C GLN A 261 11.39 -7.64 14.64
N MET A 262 12.30 -8.08 13.75
CA MET A 262 13.21 -9.20 14.02
C MET A 262 14.12 -8.93 15.23
N LEU A 263 14.62 -7.71 15.39
CA LEU A 263 15.42 -7.32 16.53
C LEU A 263 14.62 -7.33 17.84
N ILE A 264 13.38 -6.84 17.83
CA ILE A 264 12.47 -6.91 18.99
C ILE A 264 12.20 -8.37 19.38
N GLU A 265 11.94 -9.23 18.39
CA GLU A 265 11.77 -10.66 18.62
C GLU A 265 13.02 -11.33 19.19
N GLN A 266 14.21 -10.95 18.73
CA GLN A 266 15.49 -11.41 19.29
C GLN A 266 15.64 -10.98 20.75
N VAL A 267 15.42 -9.72 21.07
CA VAL A 267 15.47 -9.22 22.46
C VAL A 267 14.46 -9.95 23.34
N SER A 268 13.27 -10.20 22.83
CA SER A 268 12.21 -10.92 23.56
C SER A 268 12.59 -12.34 23.93
N ARG A 269 13.44 -13.01 23.16
CA ARG A 269 13.94 -14.38 23.50
C ARG A 269 14.78 -14.38 24.77
N PHE A 270 15.55 -13.33 25.03
CA PHE A 270 16.35 -13.20 26.25
C PHE A 270 15.50 -12.75 27.45
N PHE A 271 14.34 -12.15 27.18
CA PHE A 271 13.50 -11.58 28.22
C PHE A 271 12.91 -12.66 29.14
N VAL A 272 12.42 -13.77 28.58
CA VAL A 272 11.81 -14.88 29.36
C VAL A 272 12.79 -15.46 30.38
N PRO A 273 14.01 -15.88 30.00
CA PRO A 273 15.01 -16.35 30.97
C PRO A 273 15.34 -15.32 32.05
N VAL A 274 15.45 -14.05 31.69
CA VAL A 274 15.72 -12.97 32.65
C VAL A 274 14.58 -12.84 33.68
N VAL A 275 13.32 -12.80 33.20
CA VAL A 275 12.14 -12.73 34.08
C VAL A 275 12.08 -13.92 35.02
N LEU A 276 12.32 -15.13 34.53
CA LEU A 276 12.36 -16.33 35.35
C LEU A 276 13.46 -16.27 36.41
N SER A 277 14.64 -15.77 36.05
CA SER A 277 15.76 -15.59 36.99
C SER A 277 15.42 -14.56 38.08
N VAL A 278 14.86 -13.41 37.68
CA VAL A 278 14.43 -12.37 38.63
C VAL A 278 13.35 -12.92 39.57
N THR A 279 12.36 -13.64 39.02
CA THR A 279 11.30 -14.26 39.81
C THR A 279 11.83 -15.27 40.82
N ALA A 280 12.76 -16.11 40.38
CA ALA A 280 13.41 -17.10 41.27
C ALA A 280 14.20 -16.40 42.39
N VAL A 281 14.96 -15.33 42.10
CA VAL A 281 15.69 -14.56 43.08
C VAL A 281 14.75 -13.88 44.08
N VAL A 282 13.70 -13.23 43.60
CA VAL A 282 12.68 -12.58 44.46
C VAL A 282 12.01 -13.62 45.38
N TRP A 283 11.57 -14.75 44.81
CA TRP A 283 10.98 -15.83 45.58
C TRP A 283 11.93 -16.35 46.65
N PHE A 284 13.20 -16.63 46.28
CA PHE A 284 14.21 -17.13 47.21
C PHE A 284 14.47 -16.14 48.34
N LEU A 285 14.71 -14.87 48.04
CA LEU A 285 14.98 -13.84 49.08
C LEU A 285 13.81 -13.69 50.03
N MET A 286 12.57 -13.65 49.52
CA MET A 286 11.37 -13.55 50.35
C MET A 286 11.13 -14.81 51.19
N SER A 287 11.39 -15.99 50.63
CA SER A 287 11.23 -17.27 51.35
C SER A 287 12.23 -17.45 52.49
N GLN A 288 13.39 -16.78 52.44
CA GLN A 288 14.39 -16.76 53.51
C GLN A 288 14.20 -15.64 54.54
N SER A 289 13.15 -14.81 54.37
CA SER A 289 12.90 -13.68 55.27
C SER A 289 12.60 -14.17 56.71
N GLU A 290 13.12 -13.48 57.72
CA GLU A 290 12.83 -13.71 59.15
C GLU A 290 11.36 -13.37 59.48
N ASN A 291 10.77 -12.44 58.73
CA ASN A 291 9.39 -12.04 58.90
C ASN A 291 8.44 -13.14 58.32
N PRO A 292 7.61 -13.80 59.14
CA PRO A 292 6.69 -14.87 58.70
C PRO A 292 5.72 -14.37 57.61
N ALA A 293 5.20 -13.14 57.73
CA ALA A 293 4.25 -12.58 56.76
C ALA A 293 4.91 -12.40 55.37
N THR A 294 6.18 -11.98 55.32
CA THR A 294 6.92 -11.85 54.03
C THR A 294 7.17 -13.22 53.43
N ARG A 295 7.47 -14.23 54.22
CA ARG A 295 7.69 -15.61 53.77
C ARG A 295 6.43 -16.25 53.19
N GLU A 296 5.29 -16.02 53.83
CA GLU A 296 3.98 -16.52 53.33
C GLU A 296 3.62 -15.87 52.00
N GLN A 297 3.98 -14.59 51.78
CA GLN A 297 3.72 -13.86 50.54
C GLN A 297 4.70 -14.18 49.39
N ALA A 298 5.78 -14.93 49.64
CA ALA A 298 6.82 -15.20 48.62
C ALA A 298 6.27 -15.82 47.34
N ALA A 299 5.37 -16.79 47.46
CA ALA A 299 4.76 -17.46 46.29
C ALA A 299 3.87 -16.51 45.49
N THR A 300 3.02 -15.73 46.18
CA THR A 300 2.14 -14.73 45.51
C THR A 300 2.95 -13.65 44.82
N THR A 301 4.03 -13.18 45.46
CA THR A 301 4.95 -12.21 44.85
C THR A 301 5.63 -12.78 43.61
N ALA A 302 6.08 -14.02 43.63
CA ALA A 302 6.67 -14.67 42.45
C ALA A 302 5.69 -14.74 41.29
N VAL A 303 4.43 -15.12 41.54
CA VAL A 303 3.38 -15.14 40.52
C VAL A 303 3.10 -13.74 39.97
N THR A 304 2.97 -12.72 40.84
CA THR A 304 2.75 -11.33 40.39
C THR A 304 3.90 -10.79 39.56
N VAL A 305 5.14 -11.09 39.90
CA VAL A 305 6.34 -10.74 39.12
C VAL A 305 6.29 -11.37 37.72
N LEU A 306 5.97 -12.67 37.61
CA LEU A 306 5.83 -13.35 36.33
C LEU A 306 4.77 -12.71 35.44
N VAL A 307 3.62 -12.34 36.01
CA VAL A 307 2.50 -11.74 35.28
C VAL A 307 2.84 -10.34 34.78
N VAL A 308 3.32 -9.48 35.68
CA VAL A 308 3.60 -8.06 35.36
C VAL A 308 4.75 -7.90 34.40
N ALA A 309 5.76 -8.76 34.49
CA ALA A 309 6.96 -8.69 33.64
C ALA A 309 6.75 -9.23 32.22
N CYS A 310 5.53 -9.68 31.83
CA CYS A 310 5.28 -10.22 30.49
C CYS A 310 5.41 -9.12 29.40
N PRO A 311 6.20 -9.34 28.32
CA PRO A 311 6.53 -8.31 27.33
C PRO A 311 5.51 -8.17 26.17
N SER A 312 4.22 -8.48 26.36
CA SER A 312 3.21 -8.47 25.30
C SER A 312 3.11 -7.13 24.58
N ALA A 313 3.08 -6.02 25.33
CA ALA A 313 3.03 -4.67 24.78
C ALA A 313 4.22 -4.36 23.87
N LEU A 314 5.42 -4.82 24.22
CA LEU A 314 6.63 -4.64 23.40
C LEU A 314 6.51 -5.39 22.06
N LEU A 315 5.98 -6.61 22.08
CA LEU A 315 5.77 -7.42 20.88
C LEU A 315 4.70 -6.82 19.95
N LEU A 316 3.69 -6.15 20.52
CA LEU A 316 2.61 -5.48 19.77
C LEU A 316 3.04 -4.10 19.23
N ALA A 317 4.11 -3.48 19.74
CA ALA A 317 4.48 -2.11 19.47
C ALA A 317 4.68 -1.77 17.99
N SER A 318 5.37 -2.64 17.25
CA SER A 318 5.62 -2.46 15.80
C SER A 318 4.45 -2.94 14.93
N PRO A 319 3.92 -4.17 15.09
CA PRO A 319 2.83 -4.65 14.24
C PRO A 319 1.57 -3.77 14.27
N SER A 320 1.14 -3.32 15.44
CA SER A 320 -0.06 -2.48 15.57
C SER A 320 0.09 -1.14 14.84
N ALA A 321 1.26 -0.50 14.95
CA ALA A 321 1.53 0.76 14.27
C ALA A 321 1.66 0.59 12.75
N MET A 322 2.32 -0.48 12.30
CA MET A 322 2.45 -0.79 10.87
C MET A 322 1.10 -1.06 10.23
N LEU A 323 0.26 -1.85 10.87
CA LEU A 323 -1.08 -2.15 10.37
C LEU A 323 -1.94 -0.89 10.26
N ALA A 324 -1.90 -0.01 11.26
CA ALA A 324 -2.59 1.28 11.23
C ALA A 324 -2.05 2.20 10.11
N ALA A 325 -0.73 2.19 9.87
CA ALA A 325 -0.11 2.95 8.80
C ALA A 325 -0.50 2.42 7.41
N PHE A 326 -0.54 1.10 7.23
CA PHE A 326 -0.98 0.49 5.97
C PHE A 326 -2.44 0.81 5.67
N ALA A 327 -3.31 0.74 6.67
CA ALA A 327 -4.71 1.12 6.52
C ALA A 327 -4.86 2.61 6.12
N ALA A 328 -4.06 3.51 6.71
CA ALA A 328 -4.04 4.92 6.35
C ALA A 328 -3.51 5.16 4.93
N ALA A 329 -2.48 4.43 4.51
CA ALA A 329 -1.92 4.48 3.15
C ALA A 329 -2.90 3.95 2.10
N ALA A 330 -3.51 2.78 2.35
CA ALA A 330 -4.45 2.14 1.44
C ALA A 330 -5.68 3.01 1.14
N ARG A 331 -6.21 3.71 2.14
CA ARG A 331 -7.33 4.67 1.98
C ARG A 331 -7.02 5.82 1.00
N LEU A 332 -5.75 6.13 0.80
CA LEU A 332 -5.28 7.16 -0.14
C LEU A 332 -4.76 6.57 -1.46
N GLY A 333 -5.04 5.30 -1.70
CA GLY A 333 -4.57 4.60 -2.89
C GLY A 333 -3.06 4.39 -2.91
N ILE A 334 -2.39 4.35 -1.74
CA ILE A 334 -0.97 4.04 -1.61
C ILE A 334 -0.83 2.60 -1.15
N LEU A 335 -0.32 1.74 -2.00
CA LEU A 335 -0.07 0.33 -1.72
C LEU A 335 1.39 0.11 -1.33
N ILE A 336 1.62 -0.44 -0.15
CA ILE A 336 2.95 -0.73 0.37
C ILE A 336 3.11 -2.25 0.41
N LYS A 337 4.03 -2.79 -0.37
CA LYS A 337 4.22 -4.24 -0.48
C LYS A 337 4.82 -4.89 0.76
N GLN A 338 5.69 -4.17 1.46
CA GLN A 338 6.36 -4.69 2.64
C GLN A 338 6.60 -3.58 3.67
N PRO A 339 6.54 -3.88 4.97
CA PRO A 339 6.83 -2.93 6.04
C PRO A 339 8.22 -2.27 5.93
N ALA A 340 9.19 -2.96 5.33
CA ALA A 340 10.54 -2.44 5.12
C ALA A 340 10.56 -1.19 4.24
N TYR A 341 9.67 -1.09 3.23
CA TYR A 341 9.58 0.09 2.37
C TYR A 341 8.99 1.31 3.12
N LEU A 342 8.04 1.09 4.02
CA LEU A 342 7.55 2.15 4.88
C LEU A 342 8.64 2.62 5.87
N GLU A 343 9.40 1.70 6.46
CA GLU A 343 10.56 2.07 7.31
C GLU A 343 11.64 2.80 6.50
N GLY A 344 11.90 2.37 5.26
CA GLY A 344 12.82 3.03 4.33
C GLY A 344 12.40 4.47 4.01
N ALA A 345 11.11 4.67 3.73
CA ALA A 345 10.54 5.98 3.41
C ALA A 345 10.72 7.01 4.55
N ALA A 346 10.76 6.56 5.82
CA ALA A 346 11.02 7.46 6.95
C ALA A 346 12.42 8.09 6.93
N ASN A 347 13.39 7.46 6.27
CA ASN A 347 14.79 7.88 6.22
C ASN A 347 15.15 8.63 4.93
N VAL A 348 14.24 8.74 3.98
CA VAL A 348 14.48 9.36 2.67
C VAL A 348 14.98 10.79 2.83
N ASN A 349 16.08 11.09 2.12
CA ASN A 349 16.71 12.40 2.05
C ASN A 349 17.02 12.84 0.59
N ALA A 350 16.80 11.96 -0.39
CA ALA A 350 16.87 12.27 -1.80
C ALA A 350 15.67 11.67 -2.54
N VAL A 351 15.05 12.44 -3.42
CA VAL A 351 13.92 11.99 -4.25
C VAL A 351 14.26 12.20 -5.71
N VAL A 352 14.14 11.15 -6.49
CA VAL A 352 14.39 11.16 -7.93
C VAL A 352 13.06 10.88 -8.64
N PHE A 353 12.72 11.73 -9.59
CA PHE A 353 11.54 11.56 -10.42
C PHE A 353 11.95 11.18 -11.83
N ASP A 354 11.28 10.21 -12.43
CA ASP A 354 11.22 10.17 -13.89
C ASP A 354 10.43 11.37 -14.41
N LYS A 355 10.67 11.78 -15.66
CA LYS A 355 9.94 12.90 -16.25
C LYS A 355 8.61 12.45 -16.84
N THR A 356 8.67 11.52 -17.81
CA THR A 356 7.56 11.19 -18.70
C THR A 356 6.54 10.28 -17.99
N GLY A 357 5.25 10.66 -17.98
CA GLY A 357 4.23 9.89 -17.24
C GLY A 357 4.27 10.09 -15.71
N THR A 358 5.34 10.65 -15.15
CA THR A 358 5.54 10.88 -13.71
C THR A 358 5.36 12.36 -13.36
N ILE A 359 6.34 13.23 -13.63
CA ILE A 359 6.20 14.70 -13.48
C ILE A 359 5.22 15.25 -14.49
N THR A 360 5.19 14.68 -15.68
CA THR A 360 4.27 15.00 -16.75
C THR A 360 3.15 13.96 -16.85
N THR A 361 2.09 14.30 -17.57
CA THR A 361 0.92 13.41 -17.73
C THR A 361 1.09 12.39 -18.85
N GLY A 362 2.17 12.44 -19.64
CA GLY A 362 2.33 11.66 -20.87
C GLY A 362 1.41 12.14 -22.01
N LYS A 363 0.60 13.19 -21.76
CA LYS A 363 -0.28 13.80 -22.77
C LYS A 363 0.41 15.01 -23.36
N PHE A 364 0.77 14.89 -24.63
CA PHE A 364 1.37 15.99 -25.36
C PHE A 364 0.33 17.04 -25.73
N GLN A 365 0.73 18.28 -25.79
CA GLN A 365 -0.07 19.39 -26.32
C GLN A 365 0.76 20.16 -27.34
N VAL A 366 0.13 20.55 -28.45
CA VAL A 366 0.74 21.48 -29.41
C VAL A 366 0.81 22.86 -28.75
N THR A 367 2.02 23.31 -28.48
CA THR A 367 2.24 24.61 -27.82
C THR A 367 2.79 25.66 -28.75
N LYS A 368 3.32 25.24 -29.90
CA LYS A 368 3.85 26.17 -30.92
C LYS A 368 3.77 25.58 -32.32
N LEU A 369 3.31 26.39 -33.24
CA LEU A 369 3.49 26.16 -34.67
C LEU A 369 4.63 27.04 -35.16
N ALA A 370 5.62 26.45 -35.84
CA ALA A 370 6.74 27.13 -36.42
C ALA A 370 6.74 26.89 -37.94
N PRO A 371 5.96 27.69 -38.71
CA PRO A 371 5.92 27.56 -40.17
C PRO A 371 7.21 28.01 -40.80
N ALA A 372 7.60 27.37 -41.91
CA ALA A 372 8.70 27.80 -42.75
C ALA A 372 8.37 29.15 -43.43
N THR A 373 9.39 29.82 -43.94
CA THR A 373 9.20 31.12 -44.59
C THR A 373 8.19 31.05 -45.74
N GLY A 374 7.10 31.84 -45.63
CA GLY A 374 6.05 31.89 -46.62
C GLY A 374 5.02 30.76 -46.54
N VAL A 375 4.92 30.09 -45.38
CA VAL A 375 3.90 29.11 -45.05
C VAL A 375 3.02 29.66 -43.92
N ASP A 376 1.73 29.43 -44.01
CA ASP A 376 0.81 29.80 -42.93
C ASP A 376 0.72 28.67 -41.88
N GLY A 377 0.54 29.08 -40.59
CA GLY A 377 0.40 28.15 -39.49
C GLY A 377 -0.82 27.19 -39.63
N ALA A 378 -1.91 27.66 -40.23
CA ALA A 378 -3.07 26.83 -40.53
C ALA A 378 -2.78 25.76 -41.60
N GLU A 379 -1.98 26.14 -42.63
CA GLU A 379 -1.53 25.19 -43.66
C GLU A 379 -0.61 24.12 -43.09
N LEU A 380 0.32 24.52 -42.22
CA LEU A 380 1.21 23.59 -41.50
C LEU A 380 0.40 22.59 -40.63
N LEU A 381 -0.55 23.08 -39.83
CA LEU A 381 -1.35 22.25 -38.97
C LEU A 381 -2.28 21.31 -39.76
N ALA A 382 -2.86 21.80 -40.83
CA ALA A 382 -3.71 20.99 -41.72
C ALA A 382 -2.89 19.85 -42.38
N ALA A 383 -1.67 20.15 -42.89
CA ALA A 383 -0.82 19.13 -43.45
C ALA A 383 -0.37 18.07 -42.45
N ALA A 384 -0.03 18.49 -41.21
CA ALA A 384 0.31 17.60 -40.12
C ALA A 384 -0.86 16.69 -39.77
N ALA A 385 -2.07 17.24 -39.58
CA ALA A 385 -3.28 16.50 -39.23
C ALA A 385 -3.70 15.50 -40.33
N ASN A 386 -3.58 15.90 -41.59
CA ASN A 386 -3.87 15.03 -42.72
C ASN A 386 -2.95 13.80 -42.79
N ALA A 387 -1.67 13.95 -42.45
CA ALA A 387 -0.75 12.84 -42.41
C ALA A 387 -0.94 11.92 -41.20
N GLU A 388 -1.22 12.49 -40.03
CA GLU A 388 -1.27 11.77 -38.74
C GLU A 388 -2.66 11.16 -38.41
N GLN A 389 -3.68 11.34 -39.27
CA GLN A 389 -5.06 10.95 -38.94
C GLN A 389 -5.26 9.45 -38.67
N ASN A 390 -4.39 8.59 -39.19
CA ASN A 390 -4.43 7.15 -38.99
C ASN A 390 -3.42 6.65 -37.95
N SER A 391 -2.62 7.55 -37.36
CA SER A 391 -1.61 7.21 -36.34
C SER A 391 -2.21 7.18 -34.94
N ASN A 392 -1.88 6.14 -34.18
CA ASN A 392 -2.20 6.06 -32.77
C ASN A 392 -1.12 6.64 -31.85
N HIS A 393 -0.09 7.26 -32.42
CA HIS A 393 0.99 7.83 -31.65
C HIS A 393 0.52 9.01 -30.79
N PRO A 394 0.96 9.19 -29.52
CA PRO A 394 0.52 10.29 -28.63
C PRO A 394 0.72 11.69 -29.23
N LEU A 395 1.78 11.90 -30.02
CA LEU A 395 2.01 13.17 -30.74
C LEU A 395 0.95 13.41 -31.82
N ALA A 396 0.59 12.38 -32.57
CA ALA A 396 -0.46 12.43 -33.61
C ALA A 396 -1.82 12.80 -32.99
N GLN A 397 -2.20 12.17 -31.90
CA GLN A 397 -3.46 12.47 -31.17
C GLN A 397 -3.52 13.95 -30.74
N SER A 398 -2.40 14.51 -30.30
CA SER A 398 -2.34 15.95 -29.93
C SER A 398 -2.47 16.88 -31.12
N ILE A 399 -1.86 16.53 -32.25
CA ILE A 399 -1.98 17.30 -33.52
C ILE A 399 -3.43 17.28 -33.99
N LEU A 400 -4.08 16.10 -33.99
CA LEU A 400 -5.48 15.92 -34.39
C LEU A 400 -6.45 16.69 -33.46
N ALA A 401 -6.24 16.62 -32.15
CA ALA A 401 -7.04 17.37 -31.18
C ALA A 401 -6.92 18.89 -31.42
N THR A 402 -5.70 19.37 -31.70
CA THR A 402 -5.46 20.81 -31.98
C THR A 402 -6.09 21.21 -33.31
N ALA A 403 -6.01 20.37 -34.35
CA ALA A 403 -6.64 20.61 -35.66
C ALA A 403 -8.17 20.67 -35.51
N THR A 404 -8.77 19.75 -34.73
CA THR A 404 -10.21 19.75 -34.44
C THR A 404 -10.65 21.01 -33.72
N ALA A 405 -9.87 21.47 -32.71
CA ALA A 405 -10.13 22.73 -32.02
C ALA A 405 -10.03 23.96 -32.93
N ALA A 406 -9.14 23.91 -33.92
CA ALA A 406 -9.00 24.92 -34.99
C ALA A 406 -10.05 24.79 -36.12
N LYS A 407 -11.00 23.81 -36.00
CA LYS A 407 -12.02 23.48 -37.02
C LYS A 407 -11.41 23.05 -38.36
N ILE A 408 -10.24 22.43 -38.32
CA ILE A 408 -9.59 21.80 -39.46
C ILE A 408 -10.02 20.33 -39.48
N THR A 409 -10.68 19.91 -40.58
CA THR A 409 -11.07 18.52 -40.77
C THR A 409 -10.07 17.89 -41.73
N PRO A 410 -9.38 16.79 -41.33
CA PRO A 410 -8.49 16.07 -42.25
C PRO A 410 -9.22 15.51 -43.47
N ASP A 411 -8.57 15.54 -44.63
CA ASP A 411 -9.06 14.92 -45.85
C ASP A 411 -8.85 13.40 -45.84
N ALA A 412 -9.60 12.68 -46.67
CA ALA A 412 -9.43 11.24 -46.77
C ALA A 412 -8.03 10.87 -47.25
N THR A 413 -7.37 9.96 -46.56
CA THR A 413 -6.05 9.43 -46.90
C THR A 413 -6.21 8.34 -47.97
N GLN A 414 -5.43 8.45 -49.06
CA GLN A 414 -5.42 7.45 -50.17
C GLN A 414 -4.37 6.37 -49.92
N ASP A 415 -3.27 6.71 -49.29
CA ASP A 415 -2.16 5.83 -49.00
C ASP A 415 -1.52 6.26 -47.67
N TYR A 416 -1.15 5.30 -46.79
CA TYR A 416 -0.60 5.59 -45.45
C TYR A 416 0.46 4.56 -45.09
N GLU A 417 1.64 5.04 -44.68
CA GLU A 417 2.75 4.21 -44.23
C GLU A 417 3.35 4.82 -42.94
N GLU A 418 3.39 4.07 -41.88
CA GLU A 418 4.11 4.44 -40.65
C GLU A 418 5.49 3.81 -40.63
N ILE A 419 6.53 4.64 -40.61
CA ILE A 419 7.93 4.22 -40.62
C ILE A 419 8.45 4.29 -39.20
N HIS A 420 8.65 3.12 -38.60
CA HIS A 420 9.01 2.99 -37.20
C HIS A 420 10.28 3.81 -36.86
N GLY A 421 10.18 4.68 -35.81
CA GLY A 421 11.25 5.53 -35.34
C GLY A 421 11.57 6.74 -36.21
N ARG A 422 10.88 6.95 -37.35
CA ARG A 422 11.10 8.04 -38.30
C ARG A 422 9.92 8.99 -38.42
N GLY A 423 8.73 8.47 -38.72
CA GLY A 423 7.51 9.26 -38.90
C GLY A 423 6.50 8.58 -39.81
N VAL A 424 5.64 9.40 -40.42
CA VAL A 424 4.51 8.96 -41.24
C VAL A 424 4.64 9.52 -42.65
N ARG A 425 4.39 8.69 -43.65
CA ARG A 425 4.19 9.11 -45.05
C ARG A 425 2.72 8.87 -45.43
N ALA A 426 2.07 9.89 -45.95
CA ALA A 426 0.66 9.78 -46.33
C ALA A 426 0.44 10.51 -47.67
N ARG A 427 -0.45 9.94 -48.50
CA ARG A 427 -0.94 10.59 -49.73
C ARG A 427 -2.37 11.03 -49.55
N THR A 428 -2.59 12.32 -49.67
CA THR A 428 -3.90 12.96 -49.49
C THR A 428 -4.24 13.84 -50.67
N THR A 429 -5.37 14.53 -50.62
CA THR A 429 -5.74 15.55 -51.61
C THR A 429 -4.73 16.70 -51.67
N MET A 430 -3.99 16.96 -50.59
CA MET A 430 -2.93 17.96 -50.53
C MET A 430 -1.60 17.50 -51.22
N GLY A 431 -1.51 16.25 -51.64
CA GLY A 431 -0.32 15.64 -52.20
C GLY A 431 0.35 14.65 -51.26
N GLU A 432 1.63 14.33 -51.49
CA GLU A 432 2.42 13.49 -50.63
C GLU A 432 2.91 14.28 -49.41
N LEU A 433 2.56 13.80 -48.23
CA LEU A 433 2.94 14.38 -46.94
C LEU A 433 3.91 13.45 -46.21
N CYS A 434 5.00 14.00 -45.70
CA CYS A 434 5.94 13.31 -44.80
C CYS A 434 5.99 14.10 -43.50
N VAL A 435 5.66 13.43 -42.39
CA VAL A 435 5.59 14.02 -41.04
C VAL A 435 6.42 13.20 -40.09
N GLY A 436 7.43 13.80 -39.41
CA GLY A 436 8.31 13.04 -38.54
C GLY A 436 9.56 13.79 -38.07
N ARG A 437 10.62 13.04 -37.81
CA ARG A 437 11.89 13.60 -37.31
C ARG A 437 12.59 14.41 -38.37
N ALA A 438 13.28 15.50 -37.99
CA ALA A 438 14.09 16.32 -38.85
C ALA A 438 15.13 15.50 -39.65
N SER A 439 15.83 14.58 -38.99
CA SER A 439 16.83 13.70 -39.61
C SER A 439 16.26 12.89 -40.77
N TRP A 440 15.07 12.35 -40.62
CA TRP A 440 14.42 11.59 -41.69
C TRP A 440 14.02 12.48 -42.88
N LEU A 441 13.48 13.67 -42.62
CA LEU A 441 13.12 14.60 -43.71
C LEU A 441 14.38 15.07 -44.47
N LEU A 442 15.50 15.23 -43.76
CA LEU A 442 16.79 15.56 -44.38
C LEU A 442 17.35 14.42 -45.26
N GLU A 443 17.11 13.15 -44.87
CA GLU A 443 17.45 12.01 -45.75
C GLU A 443 16.62 12.03 -47.04
N LEU A 444 15.34 12.41 -46.98
CA LEU A 444 14.47 12.52 -48.13
C LEU A 444 14.76 13.75 -49.01
N SER A 445 15.14 14.86 -48.39
CA SER A 445 15.41 16.13 -49.08
C SER A 445 16.55 16.91 -48.40
N PRO A 446 17.82 16.67 -48.74
CA PRO A 446 18.97 17.35 -48.10
C PRO A 446 18.96 18.88 -48.21
N GLY A 447 18.30 19.42 -49.23
CA GLY A 447 18.24 20.85 -49.51
C GLY A 447 17.50 21.71 -48.49
N ILE A 448 16.67 21.10 -47.61
CA ILE A 448 15.82 21.81 -46.63
C ILE A 448 16.56 22.10 -45.30
N LYS A 449 17.86 21.76 -45.19
CA LYS A 449 18.59 21.86 -43.91
C LYS A 449 18.55 23.26 -43.31
N SER A 450 18.83 24.31 -44.11
CA SER A 450 18.85 25.68 -43.61
C SER A 450 17.47 26.20 -43.15
N GLU A 451 16.38 25.62 -43.67
CA GLU A 451 15.02 25.94 -43.23
C GLU A 451 14.69 25.21 -41.93
N ILE A 452 15.09 23.94 -41.80
CA ILE A 452 14.95 23.17 -40.56
C ILE A 452 15.69 23.86 -39.43
N ASP A 453 16.95 24.23 -39.61
CA ASP A 453 17.77 24.88 -38.57
C ASP A 453 17.09 26.18 -38.06
N LYS A 454 16.55 27.02 -38.95
CA LYS A 454 15.78 28.23 -38.56
C LYS A 454 14.51 27.94 -37.82
N VAL A 455 13.83 26.84 -38.12
CA VAL A 455 12.59 26.45 -37.49
C VAL A 455 12.89 25.79 -36.12
N GLU A 456 13.96 24.99 -36.01
CA GLU A 456 14.38 24.40 -34.73
C GLU A 456 14.73 25.46 -33.69
N ASP A 457 15.39 26.57 -34.06
CA ASP A 457 15.66 27.69 -33.17
C ASP A 457 14.36 28.29 -32.57
N GLN A 458 13.27 28.27 -33.35
CA GLN A 458 11.98 28.79 -32.88
C GLN A 458 11.26 27.85 -31.88
N ILE A 459 11.56 26.57 -31.93
CA ILE A 459 10.90 25.53 -31.12
C ILE A 459 11.86 24.93 -30.11
N GLU A 460 12.99 25.58 -29.83
CA GLU A 460 13.98 25.12 -28.86
C GLU A 460 13.33 24.71 -27.51
N GLY A 461 13.75 23.58 -27.00
CA GLY A 461 13.23 23.02 -25.73
C GLY A 461 11.86 22.32 -25.83
N ARG A 462 11.38 22.04 -27.06
CA ARG A 462 10.14 21.27 -27.31
C ARG A 462 10.43 19.98 -28.07
N SER A 463 9.54 19.03 -27.97
CA SER A 463 9.50 17.91 -28.92
C SER A 463 8.94 18.43 -30.23
N SER A 464 9.66 18.16 -31.34
CA SER A 464 9.29 18.67 -32.66
C SER A 464 8.88 17.56 -33.60
N VAL A 465 7.82 17.82 -34.37
CA VAL A 465 7.39 17.01 -35.51
C VAL A 465 7.47 17.89 -36.75
N HIS A 466 8.35 17.55 -37.67
CA HIS A 466 8.56 18.32 -38.89
C HIS A 466 7.65 17.84 -40.03
N VAL A 467 7.22 18.75 -40.85
CA VAL A 467 6.22 18.52 -41.90
C VAL A 467 6.78 18.92 -43.25
N MET A 468 6.67 18.03 -44.24
CA MET A 468 7.08 18.24 -45.62
C MET A 468 5.93 17.80 -46.55
N ARG A 469 5.71 18.58 -47.63
CA ARG A 469 4.70 18.29 -48.66
C ARG A 469 5.36 18.34 -50.07
N ASN A 470 5.28 17.24 -50.81
CA ASN A 470 5.83 17.12 -52.15
C ASN A 470 7.30 17.60 -52.24
N GLY A 471 8.14 17.26 -51.26
CA GLY A 471 9.55 17.68 -51.18
C GLY A 471 9.78 19.09 -50.67
N ARG A 472 8.73 19.91 -50.46
CA ARG A 472 8.81 21.26 -49.88
C ARG A 472 8.62 21.22 -48.36
N TYR A 473 9.51 21.80 -47.62
CA TYR A 473 9.39 21.91 -46.15
C TYR A 473 8.34 22.94 -45.78
N LEU A 474 7.40 22.58 -44.89
CA LEU A 474 6.33 23.45 -44.43
C LEU A 474 6.60 24.03 -43.02
N GLY A 475 7.45 23.41 -42.23
CA GLY A 475 7.71 23.85 -40.86
C GLY A 475 7.67 22.70 -39.86
N ALA A 476 7.57 23.04 -38.58
CA ALA A 476 7.46 22.06 -37.53
C ALA A 476 6.36 22.41 -36.49
N VAL A 477 5.76 21.36 -35.95
CA VAL A 477 4.82 21.44 -34.82
C VAL A 477 5.61 21.15 -33.55
N GLY A 478 5.66 22.13 -32.62
CA GLY A 478 6.28 22.01 -31.30
C GLY A 478 5.27 21.51 -30.30
N LEU A 479 5.58 20.39 -29.68
CA LEU A 479 4.72 19.74 -28.67
C LEU A 479 5.44 19.72 -27.33
N GLU A 480 4.68 19.86 -26.27
CA GLU A 480 5.17 19.72 -24.91
C GLU A 480 4.31 18.69 -24.17
N ASP A 481 4.98 17.85 -23.37
CA ASP A 481 4.30 16.99 -22.44
C ASP A 481 3.85 17.82 -21.24
N THR A 482 2.58 17.71 -20.89
CA THR A 482 1.94 18.56 -19.88
C THR A 482 2.44 18.23 -18.49
N VAL A 483 3.08 19.21 -17.82
CA VAL A 483 3.49 19.08 -16.41
C VAL A 483 2.26 19.01 -15.53
N ARG A 484 2.24 18.06 -14.57
CA ARG A 484 1.14 17.95 -13.60
C ARG A 484 1.06 19.23 -12.75
N PRO A 485 -0.13 19.79 -12.53
CA PRO A 485 -0.29 21.12 -11.94
C PRO A 485 0.27 21.24 -10.52
N ASN A 486 0.26 20.15 -9.73
CA ASN A 486 0.68 20.15 -8.33
C ASN A 486 2.18 19.89 -8.12
N THR A 487 2.96 19.57 -9.16
CA THR A 487 4.36 19.10 -9.04
C THR A 487 5.25 20.07 -8.27
N ARG A 488 5.15 21.37 -8.55
CA ARG A 488 5.94 22.39 -7.85
C ARG A 488 5.65 22.45 -6.35
N ALA A 489 4.36 22.32 -5.98
CA ALA A 489 3.94 22.29 -4.57
C ALA A 489 4.41 21.01 -3.88
N VAL A 490 4.39 19.88 -4.57
CA VAL A 490 4.93 18.60 -4.09
C VAL A 490 6.43 18.72 -3.78
N ILE A 491 7.21 19.28 -4.70
CA ILE A 491 8.67 19.47 -4.52
C ILE A 491 8.95 20.42 -3.34
N ALA A 492 8.20 21.51 -3.20
CA ALA A 492 8.33 22.41 -2.07
C ALA A 492 8.06 21.69 -0.74
N ARG A 493 6.99 20.87 -0.69
CA ARG A 493 6.63 20.10 0.51
C ARG A 493 7.68 19.02 0.86
N LEU A 494 8.29 18.38 -0.13
CA LEU A 494 9.40 17.44 0.10
C LEU A 494 10.59 18.15 0.77
N ARG A 495 10.92 19.38 0.35
CA ARG A 495 11.99 20.20 0.98
C ARG A 495 11.63 20.59 2.41
N GLU A 496 10.40 21.02 2.68
CA GLU A 496 9.91 21.31 4.03
C GLU A 496 10.04 20.07 4.94
N GLN A 497 9.88 18.89 4.39
CA GLN A 497 10.10 17.63 5.09
C GLN A 497 11.58 17.25 5.24
N GLY A 498 12.53 18.08 4.78
CA GLY A 498 13.97 17.87 4.96
C GLY A 498 14.58 16.92 3.90
N VAL A 499 13.94 16.74 2.75
CA VAL A 499 14.57 16.14 1.58
C VAL A 499 15.64 17.09 1.09
N LYS A 500 16.91 16.61 1.01
CA LYS A 500 18.08 17.42 0.69
C LYS A 500 18.29 17.60 -0.81
N GLN A 501 17.86 16.61 -1.60
CA GLN A 501 18.06 16.61 -3.05
C GLN A 501 16.79 16.09 -3.74
N VAL A 502 16.33 16.87 -4.73
CA VAL A 502 15.26 16.46 -5.65
C VAL A 502 15.80 16.53 -7.07
N ALA A 503 15.77 15.40 -7.77
CA ALA A 503 16.35 15.25 -9.10
C ALA A 503 15.32 14.77 -10.14
N ILE A 504 15.55 15.06 -11.40
CA ILE A 504 14.85 14.46 -12.54
C ILE A 504 15.84 13.63 -13.34
N PHE A 505 15.50 12.37 -13.62
CA PHE A 505 16.22 11.50 -14.55
C PHE A 505 15.33 11.21 -15.76
N THR A 506 15.83 11.48 -16.97
CA THR A 506 15.01 11.35 -18.18
C THR A 506 15.85 10.96 -19.41
N GLY A 507 15.22 10.23 -20.33
CA GLY A 507 15.81 9.97 -21.66
C GLY A 507 15.66 11.14 -22.67
N ASP A 508 14.99 12.23 -22.27
CA ASP A 508 14.81 13.39 -23.14
C ASP A 508 16.08 14.22 -23.28
N ARG A 509 16.10 15.05 -24.33
CA ARG A 509 17.19 16.02 -24.55
C ARG A 509 17.32 17.01 -23.38
N MET A 510 18.55 17.38 -23.03
CA MET A 510 18.85 18.30 -21.92
C MET A 510 18.04 19.60 -21.97
N ALA A 511 17.82 20.18 -23.17
CA ALA A 511 17.03 21.42 -23.31
C ALA A 511 15.60 21.28 -22.85
N VAL A 512 14.94 20.15 -23.18
CA VAL A 512 13.56 19.82 -22.76
C VAL A 512 13.51 19.56 -21.25
N ALA A 513 14.42 18.75 -20.74
CA ALA A 513 14.52 18.39 -19.33
C ALA A 513 14.76 19.63 -18.45
N ARG A 514 15.65 20.53 -18.86
CA ARG A 514 15.99 21.77 -18.16
C ARG A 514 14.77 22.69 -18.03
N ARG A 515 13.99 22.81 -19.10
CA ARG A 515 12.78 23.64 -19.07
C ARG A 515 11.76 23.14 -18.04
N VAL A 516 11.50 21.83 -18.03
CA VAL A 516 10.61 21.20 -17.04
C VAL A 516 11.20 21.36 -15.63
N GLY A 517 12.48 21.07 -15.44
CA GLY A 517 13.14 21.14 -14.14
C GLY A 517 13.11 22.54 -13.51
N VAL A 518 13.33 23.59 -14.31
CA VAL A 518 13.19 24.98 -13.84
C VAL A 518 11.75 25.31 -13.47
N ALA A 519 10.77 24.86 -14.27
CA ALA A 519 9.37 25.12 -14.01
C ALA A 519 8.89 24.49 -12.70
N VAL A 520 9.35 23.28 -12.38
CA VAL A 520 8.97 22.56 -11.16
C VAL A 520 9.90 22.82 -9.98
N GLY A 521 11.14 23.28 -10.25
CA GLY A 521 12.09 23.71 -9.23
C GLY A 521 12.90 22.58 -8.61
N VAL A 522 13.41 21.62 -9.39
CA VAL A 522 14.33 20.56 -8.92
C VAL A 522 15.77 21.07 -8.76
N ASP A 523 16.61 20.31 -8.05
CA ASP A 523 18.00 20.68 -7.76
C ASP A 523 18.98 20.19 -8.83
N SER A 524 18.71 19.01 -9.42
CA SER A 524 19.55 18.44 -10.48
C SER A 524 18.74 17.74 -11.56
N ILE A 525 19.33 17.62 -12.74
CA ILE A 525 18.71 17.01 -13.90
C ILE A 525 19.77 16.15 -14.60
N GLU A 526 19.45 14.88 -14.79
CA GLU A 526 20.20 13.96 -15.63
C GLU A 526 19.33 13.64 -16.85
N ALA A 527 19.79 14.10 -18.01
CA ALA A 527 19.06 13.98 -19.27
C ALA A 527 19.79 13.01 -20.22
N GLU A 528 19.07 12.59 -21.27
CA GLU A 528 19.59 11.68 -22.31
C GLU A 528 20.03 10.32 -21.74
N CYS A 529 19.47 9.94 -20.56
CA CYS A 529 19.82 8.70 -19.87
C CYS A 529 19.05 7.51 -20.44
N HIS A 530 19.76 6.46 -20.82
CA HIS A 530 19.18 5.15 -21.07
C HIS A 530 18.70 4.49 -19.76
N PRO A 531 17.77 3.53 -19.80
CA PRO A 531 17.28 2.85 -18.60
C PRO A 531 18.37 2.25 -17.71
N GLU A 532 19.42 1.69 -18.32
CA GLU A 532 20.58 1.12 -17.63
C GLU A 532 21.41 2.19 -16.91
N GLU A 533 21.58 3.37 -17.52
CA GLU A 533 22.30 4.50 -16.93
C GLU A 533 21.54 5.08 -15.75
N LYS A 534 20.21 5.24 -15.86
CA LYS A 534 19.36 5.64 -14.73
C LYS A 534 19.53 4.70 -13.52
N HIS A 535 19.57 3.39 -13.78
CA HIS A 535 19.79 2.38 -12.76
C HIS A 535 21.15 2.56 -12.05
N GLU A 536 22.24 2.76 -12.80
CA GLU A 536 23.57 2.97 -12.21
C GLU A 536 23.68 4.31 -11.47
N LEU A 537 23.02 5.37 -11.95
CA LEU A 537 22.94 6.66 -11.23
C LEU A 537 22.24 6.52 -9.88
N ILE A 538 21.12 5.81 -9.81
CA ILE A 538 20.41 5.53 -8.55
C ILE A 538 21.32 4.75 -7.60
N LYS A 539 21.97 3.68 -8.06
CA LYS A 539 22.94 2.91 -7.26
C LYS A 539 24.11 3.79 -6.77
N GLY A 540 24.58 4.70 -7.63
CA GLY A 540 25.62 5.67 -7.28
C GLY A 540 25.18 6.57 -6.12
N MET A 541 23.95 7.08 -6.16
CA MET A 541 23.38 7.88 -5.06
C MET A 541 23.29 7.07 -3.77
N VAL A 542 22.76 5.83 -3.81
CA VAL A 542 22.69 4.95 -2.65
C VAL A 542 24.07 4.65 -2.06
N ARG A 543 25.07 4.33 -2.91
CA ARG A 543 26.45 4.11 -2.48
C ARG A 543 27.09 5.36 -1.88
N SER A 544 26.71 6.56 -2.34
CA SER A 544 27.17 7.83 -1.78
C SER A 544 26.49 8.21 -0.45
N GLY A 545 25.65 7.33 0.10
CA GLY A 545 25.00 7.49 1.40
C GLY A 545 23.67 8.23 1.37
N TYR A 546 23.14 8.55 0.18
CA TYR A 546 21.77 9.03 0.06
C TYR A 546 20.78 7.90 0.38
N ARG A 547 19.69 8.26 1.03
CA ARG A 547 18.50 7.42 1.17
C ARG A 547 17.51 7.83 0.09
N THR A 548 17.50 7.07 -0.99
CA THR A 548 16.84 7.44 -2.23
C THR A 548 15.42 6.89 -2.32
N LEU A 549 14.50 7.76 -2.76
CA LEU A 549 13.17 7.36 -3.21
C LEU A 549 13.09 7.69 -4.71
N MET A 550 12.80 6.68 -5.53
CA MET A 550 12.59 6.85 -6.97
C MET A 550 11.10 6.76 -7.28
N VAL A 551 10.59 7.73 -8.05
CA VAL A 551 9.21 7.74 -8.56
C VAL A 551 9.25 7.62 -10.08
N GLY A 552 8.53 6.64 -10.63
CA GLY A 552 8.47 6.39 -12.07
C GLY A 552 7.17 5.70 -12.49
N ASP A 553 6.93 5.60 -13.80
CA ASP A 553 5.76 4.89 -14.35
C ASP A 553 5.95 3.36 -14.41
N GLY A 554 7.17 2.89 -14.21
CA GLY A 554 7.56 1.49 -14.10
C GLY A 554 7.68 0.71 -15.40
N ILE A 555 7.32 1.28 -16.55
CA ILE A 555 7.44 0.58 -17.84
C ILE A 555 8.92 0.52 -18.24
N ASN A 556 9.63 1.65 -18.16
CA ASN A 556 11.04 1.77 -18.50
C ASN A 556 11.95 1.86 -17.28
N ASP A 557 11.40 2.19 -16.12
CA ASP A 557 12.15 2.50 -14.90
C ASP A 557 12.19 1.35 -13.88
N GLY A 558 11.64 0.18 -14.21
CA GLY A 558 11.59 -0.97 -13.30
C GLY A 558 12.93 -1.28 -12.61
N PRO A 559 14.05 -1.39 -13.34
CA PRO A 559 15.37 -1.60 -12.74
C PRO A 559 15.81 -0.46 -11.80
N SER A 560 15.49 0.79 -12.13
CA SER A 560 15.82 1.97 -11.33
C SER A 560 14.98 2.04 -10.05
N LEU A 561 13.68 1.70 -10.14
CA LEU A 561 12.78 1.58 -9.00
C LEU A 561 13.25 0.53 -8.01
N ALA A 562 13.71 -0.63 -8.52
CA ALA A 562 14.25 -1.72 -7.69
C ALA A 562 15.61 -1.38 -7.05
N ALA A 563 16.40 -0.47 -7.64
CA ALA A 563 17.71 -0.07 -7.13
C ALA A 563 17.63 0.98 -6.02
N ALA A 564 16.54 1.73 -5.92
CA ALA A 564 16.32 2.73 -4.88
C ALA A 564 16.01 2.06 -3.52
N ASP A 565 16.27 2.78 -2.41
CA ASP A 565 15.84 2.31 -1.07
C ASP A 565 14.30 2.17 -1.03
N VAL A 566 13.57 3.04 -1.75
CA VAL A 566 12.12 2.97 -1.93
C VAL A 566 11.77 3.31 -3.38
N GLY A 567 11.31 2.32 -4.14
CA GLY A 567 10.72 2.54 -5.46
C GLY A 567 9.23 2.79 -5.34
N VAL A 568 8.74 3.84 -5.98
CA VAL A 568 7.33 4.23 -6.04
C VAL A 568 6.88 4.20 -7.49
N ALA A 569 5.99 3.27 -7.83
CA ALA A 569 5.38 3.20 -9.16
C ALA A 569 4.10 4.03 -9.20
N MET A 570 3.90 4.78 -10.29
CA MET A 570 2.69 5.53 -10.56
C MET A 570 1.77 4.76 -11.52
N GLY A 571 0.46 4.88 -11.31
CA GLY A 571 -0.55 4.40 -12.23
C GLY A 571 -0.61 2.87 -12.35
N LEU A 572 -1.43 2.20 -11.55
CA LEU A 572 -1.66 0.75 -11.68
C LEU A 572 -2.44 0.35 -12.94
N SER A 573 -2.97 1.32 -13.68
CA SER A 573 -3.79 1.07 -14.87
C SER A 573 -3.00 0.56 -16.10
N GLY A 574 -1.68 0.48 -16.04
CA GLY A 574 -0.88 0.23 -17.26
C GLY A 574 0.19 -0.85 -17.22
N SER A 575 0.79 -1.22 -16.11
CA SER A 575 1.81 -2.26 -16.18
C SER A 575 1.97 -3.10 -14.91
N ASP A 576 1.76 -4.41 -15.06
CA ASP A 576 2.14 -5.42 -14.07
C ASP A 576 3.65 -5.35 -13.73
N ILE A 577 4.47 -4.80 -14.64
CA ILE A 577 5.92 -4.64 -14.49
C ILE A 577 6.23 -3.56 -13.44
N ALA A 578 5.53 -2.42 -13.48
CA ALA A 578 5.68 -1.35 -12.49
C ALA A 578 5.31 -1.85 -11.08
N ALA A 579 4.16 -2.51 -10.99
CA ALA A 579 3.71 -3.11 -9.74
C ALA A 579 4.70 -4.14 -9.21
N ASN A 580 5.39 -4.92 -10.06
CA ASN A 580 6.34 -5.94 -9.61
C ASN A 580 7.72 -5.39 -9.21
N SER A 581 8.18 -4.30 -9.80
CA SER A 581 9.52 -3.75 -9.57
C SER A 581 9.58 -2.73 -8.43
N ALA A 582 8.48 -2.03 -8.13
CA ALA A 582 8.42 -1.03 -7.07
C ALA A 582 8.02 -1.65 -5.72
N GLY A 583 8.52 -1.08 -4.63
CA GLY A 583 8.13 -1.43 -3.24
C GLY A 583 6.83 -0.78 -2.79
N VAL A 584 6.45 0.33 -3.44
CA VAL A 584 5.22 1.08 -3.21
C VAL A 584 4.57 1.38 -4.56
N ALA A 585 3.24 1.28 -4.63
CA ALA A 585 2.49 1.63 -5.83
C ALA A 585 1.41 2.67 -5.48
N LEU A 586 1.27 3.68 -6.34
CA LEU A 586 0.19 4.66 -6.27
C LEU A 586 -0.91 4.25 -7.23
N MET A 587 -2.13 4.07 -6.70
CA MET A 587 -3.31 3.68 -7.49
C MET A 587 -3.79 4.81 -8.40
N ASN A 588 -3.54 6.04 -7.99
CA ASN A 588 -3.83 7.26 -8.74
C ASN A 588 -2.52 7.94 -9.16
N ASP A 589 -2.64 8.79 -10.16
CA ASP A 589 -1.51 9.55 -10.70
C ASP A 589 -1.20 10.84 -9.92
N ASP A 590 -1.49 10.88 -8.61
CA ASP A 590 -1.30 12.07 -7.78
C ASP A 590 0.04 12.06 -7.04
N LEU A 591 0.96 12.90 -7.46
CA LEU A 591 2.27 13.07 -6.83
C LEU A 591 2.21 13.57 -5.38
N SER A 592 1.08 14.14 -4.92
CA SER A 592 0.93 14.58 -3.52
C SER A 592 1.00 13.43 -2.52
N ARG A 593 0.80 12.19 -3.01
CA ARG A 593 0.93 10.97 -2.22
C ARG A 593 2.37 10.67 -1.80
N VAL A 594 3.37 11.17 -2.52
CA VAL A 594 4.80 10.96 -2.19
C VAL A 594 5.21 11.68 -0.90
N PRO A 595 4.98 13.00 -0.72
CA PRO A 595 5.21 13.64 0.57
C PRO A 595 4.38 13.03 1.71
N PHE A 596 3.12 12.64 1.45
CA PHE A 596 2.28 11.97 2.44
C PHE A 596 2.91 10.64 2.90
N LEU A 597 3.40 9.81 1.97
CA LEU A 597 4.09 8.55 2.29
C LEU A 597 5.28 8.77 3.23
N ILE A 598 6.12 9.77 2.95
CA ILE A 598 7.29 10.11 3.78
C ILE A 598 6.84 10.58 5.18
N GLU A 599 5.82 11.42 5.27
CA GLU A 599 5.29 11.90 6.55
C GLU A 599 4.66 10.78 7.37
N LEU A 600 3.84 9.93 6.74
CA LEU A 600 3.25 8.75 7.37
C LEU A 600 4.33 7.81 7.92
N ALA A 601 5.38 7.56 7.14
CA ALA A 601 6.50 6.72 7.52
C ALA A 601 7.24 7.27 8.76
N ARG A 602 7.49 8.57 8.80
CA ARG A 602 8.14 9.24 9.95
C ARG A 602 7.27 9.22 11.21
N ARG A 603 5.96 9.46 11.05
CA ARG A 603 5.00 9.36 12.16
C ARG A 603 4.89 7.93 12.67
N SER A 604 4.83 6.95 11.77
CA SER A 604 4.82 5.54 12.13
C SER A 604 6.04 5.16 12.96
N ARG A 605 7.24 5.56 12.50
CA ARG A 605 8.49 5.36 13.24
C ARG A 605 8.48 6.01 14.63
N ALA A 606 7.97 7.23 14.73
CA ALA A 606 7.88 7.93 16.02
C ALA A 606 6.92 7.23 16.99
N ILE A 607 5.76 6.78 16.51
CA ILE A 607 4.78 6.04 17.30
C ILE A 607 5.33 4.68 17.74
N ILE A 608 6.03 3.94 16.87
CA ILE A 608 6.71 2.70 17.24
C ILE A 608 7.72 2.95 18.37
N ALA A 609 8.54 3.99 18.25
CA ALA A 609 9.51 4.35 19.29
C ALA A 609 8.82 4.71 20.63
N GLN A 610 7.73 5.48 20.59
CA GLN A 610 6.90 5.79 21.76
C GLN A 610 6.32 4.51 22.38
N ASN A 611 5.77 3.61 21.57
CA ASN A 611 5.20 2.35 22.03
C ASN A 611 6.25 1.49 22.74
N ILE A 612 7.44 1.34 22.14
CA ILE A 612 8.56 0.59 22.73
C ILE A 612 8.98 1.23 24.05
N GLY A 613 9.21 2.55 24.07
CA GLY A 613 9.64 3.27 25.27
C GLY A 613 8.62 3.17 26.40
N ALA A 614 7.34 3.39 26.10
CA ALA A 614 6.27 3.27 27.09
C ALA A 614 6.12 1.83 27.61
N SER A 615 6.19 0.83 26.75
CA SER A 615 6.12 -0.59 27.16
C SER A 615 7.24 -0.96 28.13
N ILE A 616 8.47 -0.51 27.87
CA ILE A 616 9.61 -0.75 28.75
C ILE A 616 9.40 -0.04 30.11
N VAL A 617 8.98 1.22 30.12
CA VAL A 617 8.76 1.98 31.36
C VAL A 617 7.63 1.35 32.19
N ILE A 618 6.52 0.97 31.57
CA ILE A 618 5.40 0.32 32.24
C ILE A 618 5.84 -1.03 32.82
N ALA A 619 6.57 -1.85 32.05
CA ALA A 619 7.05 -3.15 32.52
C ALA A 619 8.03 -3.02 33.70
N LEU A 620 8.98 -2.09 33.64
CA LEU A 620 9.95 -1.87 34.74
C LEU A 620 9.28 -1.31 35.99
N ALA A 621 8.33 -0.37 35.85
CA ALA A 621 7.60 0.18 37.00
C ALA A 621 6.76 -0.90 37.68
N GLY A 622 6.05 -1.71 36.89
CA GLY A 622 5.28 -2.82 37.44
C GLY A 622 6.15 -3.90 38.09
N LEU A 623 7.28 -4.24 37.47
CA LEU A 623 8.25 -5.17 38.05
C LEU A 623 8.81 -4.67 39.39
N ALA A 624 9.16 -3.39 39.47
CA ALA A 624 9.63 -2.79 40.72
C ALA A 624 8.57 -2.88 41.82
N VAL A 625 7.31 -2.54 41.52
CA VAL A 625 6.21 -2.63 42.49
C VAL A 625 5.93 -4.10 42.89
N ALA A 626 5.90 -5.01 41.93
CA ALA A 626 5.65 -6.44 42.19
C ALA A 626 6.78 -7.04 43.06
N ALA A 627 8.06 -6.73 42.78
CA ALA A 627 9.20 -7.28 43.48
C ALA A 627 9.30 -6.83 44.95
N THR A 628 8.71 -5.69 45.32
CA THR A 628 8.65 -5.25 46.74
C THR A 628 7.66 -6.05 47.57
N GLY A 629 6.83 -6.89 46.98
CA GLY A 629 5.76 -7.62 47.67
C GLY A 629 4.54 -6.77 48.05
N THR A 630 4.51 -5.49 47.68
CA THR A 630 3.35 -4.59 48.00
C THR A 630 2.05 -5.08 47.37
N LEU A 631 2.09 -5.66 46.16
CA LEU A 631 0.93 -6.26 45.54
C LEU A 631 0.45 -7.50 46.31
N ALA A 632 1.36 -8.31 46.82
CA ALA A 632 0.99 -9.52 47.60
C ALA A 632 0.27 -9.19 48.90
N GLN A 633 0.45 -7.99 49.47
CA GLN A 633 -0.30 -7.53 50.64
C GLN A 633 -1.81 -7.37 50.40
N THR A 634 -2.23 -7.26 49.13
CA THR A 634 -3.67 -7.22 48.75
C THR A 634 -4.35 -8.61 48.81
N GLY A 635 -3.62 -9.65 49.20
CA GLY A 635 -4.13 -11.01 49.37
C GLY A 635 -4.65 -11.62 48.07
N ALA A 636 -5.88 -12.07 48.06
CA ALA A 636 -6.49 -12.73 46.88
C ALA A 636 -6.58 -11.84 45.62
N LEU A 637 -6.52 -10.51 45.79
CA LEU A 637 -6.57 -9.56 44.66
C LEU A 637 -5.21 -9.31 44.01
N ALA A 638 -4.11 -9.76 44.60
CA ALA A 638 -2.73 -9.49 44.13
C ALA A 638 -2.54 -9.93 42.66
N VAL A 639 -2.87 -11.17 42.33
CA VAL A 639 -2.70 -11.74 40.99
C VAL A 639 -3.68 -11.13 39.97
N PRO A 640 -4.98 -10.94 40.28
CA PRO A 640 -5.89 -10.20 39.41
C PRO A 640 -5.45 -8.76 39.11
N ILE A 641 -4.96 -8.02 40.11
CA ILE A 641 -4.44 -6.66 39.90
C ILE A 641 -3.20 -6.70 39.00
N ALA A 642 -2.27 -7.61 39.23
CA ALA A 642 -1.10 -7.81 38.37
C ALA A 642 -1.50 -8.12 36.92
N ALA A 643 -2.53 -8.96 36.72
CA ALA A 643 -3.07 -9.29 35.40
C ALA A 643 -3.70 -8.08 34.69
N LEU A 644 -4.45 -7.25 35.40
CA LEU A 644 -5.02 -6.01 34.85
C LEU A 644 -3.92 -5.00 34.52
N TYR A 645 -2.93 -4.86 35.39
CA TYR A 645 -1.77 -3.97 35.14
C TYR A 645 -1.00 -4.35 33.86
N HIS A 646 -0.82 -5.63 33.62
CA HIS A 646 -0.20 -6.15 32.42
C HIS A 646 -0.80 -5.55 31.14
N PHE A 647 -2.14 -5.41 31.09
CA PHE A 647 -2.84 -4.88 29.91
C PHE A 647 -2.76 -3.35 29.75
N VAL A 648 -2.29 -2.61 30.75
CA VAL A 648 -2.10 -1.14 30.63
C VAL A 648 -1.16 -0.83 29.45
N GLY A 649 -0.06 -1.59 29.32
CA GLY A 649 0.88 -1.46 28.22
C GLY A 649 0.27 -1.78 26.87
N ASP A 650 -0.49 -2.88 26.79
CA ASP A 650 -1.15 -3.32 25.55
C ASP A 650 -2.18 -2.30 25.04
N VAL A 651 -3.05 -1.82 25.95
CA VAL A 651 -4.06 -0.79 25.64
C VAL A 651 -3.40 0.52 25.20
N PHE A 652 -2.31 0.92 25.86
CA PHE A 652 -1.56 2.10 25.46
C PHE A 652 -1.01 1.95 24.04
N VAL A 653 -0.34 0.84 23.73
CA VAL A 653 0.28 0.57 22.43
C VAL A 653 -0.75 0.58 21.30
N VAL A 654 -1.87 -0.12 21.49
CA VAL A 654 -2.95 -0.16 20.50
C VAL A 654 -3.57 1.22 20.34
N GLY A 655 -3.92 1.90 21.43
CA GLY A 655 -4.53 3.23 21.41
C GLY A 655 -3.63 4.29 20.78
N ASN A 656 -2.30 4.28 21.07
CA ASN A 656 -1.35 5.18 20.46
C ASN A 656 -1.18 4.91 18.95
N SER A 657 -1.25 3.64 18.52
CA SER A 657 -1.16 3.24 17.11
C SER A 657 -2.37 3.73 16.29
N PHE A 658 -3.56 3.83 16.88
CA PHE A 658 -4.74 4.38 16.21
C PHE A 658 -4.60 5.84 15.78
N ARG A 659 -3.65 6.59 16.30
CA ARG A 659 -3.35 7.96 15.84
C ARG A 659 -2.91 8.01 14.38
N LEU A 660 -2.28 6.93 13.87
CA LEU A 660 -1.92 6.83 12.44
C LEU A 660 -3.14 6.72 11.54
N PHE A 661 -4.14 5.99 11.99
CA PHE A 661 -5.39 5.85 11.26
C PHE A 661 -6.12 7.20 11.11
N ARG A 662 -6.22 7.99 12.20
CA ARG A 662 -6.78 9.35 12.17
C ARG A 662 -5.98 10.31 11.29
N PHE A 663 -4.68 10.12 11.19
CA PHE A 663 -3.84 10.94 10.32
C PHE A 663 -4.23 10.81 8.85
N GLY A 664 -4.51 9.61 8.35
CA GLY A 664 -5.04 9.41 7.00
C GLY A 664 -6.40 10.09 6.77
N GLU A 665 -7.32 10.01 7.73
CA GLU A 665 -8.63 10.65 7.64
C GLU A 665 -8.54 12.18 7.55
N SER A 666 -7.70 12.81 8.35
CA SER A 666 -7.50 14.28 8.32
C SER A 666 -6.94 14.77 6.98
N PHE A 667 -6.13 13.96 6.31
CA PHE A 667 -5.60 14.29 5.00
C PHE A 667 -6.70 14.23 3.92
N VAL A 668 -7.51 13.19 3.91
CA VAL A 668 -8.66 13.03 2.98
C VAL A 668 -9.64 14.20 3.11
N THR A 669 -9.97 14.57 4.34
CA THR A 669 -10.90 15.68 4.61
C THR A 669 -10.34 17.01 4.09
N ALA A 670 -9.07 17.31 4.37
CA ALA A 670 -8.41 18.51 3.91
C ALA A 670 -8.36 18.60 2.36
N GLU A 671 -8.14 17.49 1.70
CA GLU A 671 -8.09 17.39 0.25
C GLU A 671 -9.48 17.60 -0.38
N ALA A 672 -10.52 17.01 0.19
CA ALA A 672 -11.90 17.18 -0.23
C ALA A 672 -12.34 18.67 -0.11
N ASP A 673 -11.97 19.34 0.98
CA ASP A 673 -12.26 20.76 1.20
C ASP A 673 -11.54 21.65 0.19
N GLN A 674 -10.28 21.36 -0.14
CA GLN A 674 -9.52 22.09 -1.16
C GLN A 674 -10.13 21.94 -2.56
N GLN A 675 -10.52 20.72 -2.94
CA GLN A 675 -11.18 20.45 -4.22
C GLN A 675 -12.55 21.15 -4.30
N ALA A 676 -13.34 21.14 -3.23
CA ALA A 676 -14.60 21.86 -3.17
C ALA A 676 -14.41 23.39 -3.32
N ALA A 677 -13.38 23.96 -2.70
CA ALA A 677 -13.03 25.36 -2.82
C ALA A 677 -12.59 25.72 -4.25
N GLN A 678 -11.79 24.87 -4.90
CA GLN A 678 -11.37 25.08 -6.30
C GLN A 678 -12.57 25.01 -7.27
N LYS A 679 -13.48 24.05 -7.10
CA LYS A 679 -14.71 23.96 -7.91
C LYS A 679 -15.59 25.20 -7.75
N ARG A 680 -15.77 25.72 -6.53
CA ARG A 680 -16.51 26.95 -6.27
C ARG A 680 -15.87 28.16 -6.97
N ARG A 681 -14.55 28.29 -6.96
CA ARG A 681 -13.81 29.35 -7.67
C ARG A 681 -13.98 29.25 -9.19
N ALA A 682 -13.86 28.02 -9.75
CA ALA A 682 -14.04 27.78 -11.17
C ALA A 682 -15.48 28.08 -11.63
N ALA A 683 -16.50 27.72 -10.85
CA ALA A 683 -17.90 28.03 -11.11
C ALA A 683 -18.16 29.53 -11.05
N SER A 684 -17.60 30.24 -10.06
CA SER A 684 -17.68 31.70 -9.96
C SER A 684 -17.05 32.41 -11.16
N MET A 685 -15.90 31.95 -11.64
CA MET A 685 -15.24 32.52 -12.82
C MET A 685 -16.02 32.26 -14.11
N ARG A 686 -16.66 31.10 -14.27
CA ARG A 686 -17.55 30.82 -15.42
C ARG A 686 -18.82 31.69 -15.36
N GLY A 687 -19.37 31.90 -14.16
CA GLY A 687 -20.52 32.83 -13.98
C GLY A 687 -20.19 34.28 -14.32
N LEU A 688 -19.01 34.78 -13.98
CA LEU A 688 -18.53 36.11 -14.36
C LEU A 688 -18.32 36.23 -15.88
N ALA A 689 -17.71 35.21 -16.51
CA ALA A 689 -17.48 35.19 -17.96
C ALA A 689 -18.81 35.16 -18.75
N ALA A 690 -19.86 34.52 -18.21
CA ALA A 690 -21.20 34.49 -18.82
C ALA A 690 -21.97 35.78 -18.63
N GLN A 691 -21.63 36.63 -17.66
CA GLN A 691 -22.23 37.97 -17.46
C GLN A 691 -21.55 39.08 -18.28
N THR A 692 -20.32 38.78 -18.79
CA THR A 692 -19.53 39.74 -19.60
C THR A 692 -19.59 39.46 -21.09
N ALA A 693 -20.22 38.34 -21.50
CA ALA A 693 -20.54 37.97 -22.89
C ALA A 693 -22.02 38.27 -23.19
#